data_c4d7c93c79fd0ea7f753752c3dec4ba5
#
_entry.id   c4d7c93c79fd0ea7f753752c3dec4ba5
#
_cell.length_a   1.000
_cell.length_b   1.000
_cell.length_c   1.000
_cell.angle_alpha   90.00
_cell.angle_beta   90.00
_cell.angle_gamma   90.00
#
_symmetry.space_group_name_H-M   'P 1'
#
loop_
_entity.id
_entity.type
_entity.pdbx_description
1 polymer ?
#
loop_
_entity_poly.entity_id
_entity_poly.type
_entity_poly.pdbx_seq_one_letter_code
_entity_poly.pdbx_strand_id
1 'polypeptide(L)'
;LPKDLMPVLSIQEFSEEDQEDMKNALGNRVIKRFDVLLEKTVKGEGCAQIDRAIREPNTISYALWTHVISIAKFSDIDINEARGMENVHAISSGYEDYTEEETNNVARTIEAPHSCARFEEEYSEGCEGCPHKDNDRFKSPISLAVVPNEASEESYTVAVPESSEAVFDTENPDEKPTTVKIPKYPKPYFRYEGGGIGHREIKEGNTEVKEILSTDLYIIRKLRDRVSGISFIFRHHTKRQGIRDFMLPAYKLVGTESFKVEMTKRGVFTMKPNLLMGFVAALVDEAEALMDEHTVAEQFGWTANNKSFILGDREIFADKVRPNYPSSNTESYFCHFDKAGTLEEWKKLPKFFDKPGFEPHQYMFALSFAAPLMVFAPKIAGSIFHLKSTESGFGKSHGQFAGASVWGDPSLVVQKGDDTLASVWKVTETYKNIVVYLDELSNKDGKALSDFCYGVSGGMQRNRLKGNSGETVERHRGKPWSTLVPTSGNTGILDTISTDYRANPKGEAQRLLETETLVKLKEDAETTREGIALGKLLENNYGWAGEVYMKKIVKHQKAAEGLLLTYVNKLIDRTGLTAQNRFWLWQASAALTGMSIAQRLGLHDLNMANLEDWVCRMLQQARNESTAAVLDIRDILAQYLAENNRNVIKIDSTKPTDDPELTVYATEYEKPLYKIVARIEVDTSVMYMLPTPFKKWCGNRKLEYSHMRRLIVEELGGRDDKYRLSTGIPGLNLPPTYVLKLDWSEAKVVEPPEENDM
;
A
#
# COMPACT_ATOMS: atom_id res chain seq x y z
N LEU A 1 3.17 -55.07 6.17
CA LEU A 1 3.39 -55.30 7.61
C LEU A 1 4.68 -56.07 7.81
N PRO A 2 5.52 -55.76 8.85
CA PRO A 2 6.67 -56.59 9.19
C PRO A 2 6.21 -58.00 9.50
N LYS A 3 6.99 -58.99 9.08
CA LYS A 3 6.67 -60.43 9.23
C LYS A 3 6.39 -60.86 10.66
N ASP A 4 6.84 -60.08 11.64
CA ASP A 4 6.73 -60.35 13.07
C ASP A 4 5.35 -60.04 13.65
N LEU A 5 4.54 -59.18 12.96
CA LEU A 5 3.16 -58.82 13.34
C LEU A 5 2.10 -59.61 12.55
N MET A 6 2.51 -60.28 11.47
CA MET A 6 1.63 -61.11 10.64
C MET A 6 0.89 -62.22 11.41
N PRO A 7 1.45 -62.89 12.45
CA PRO A 7 0.73 -63.90 13.22
C PRO A 7 -0.37 -63.34 14.13
N VAL A 8 -0.28 -62.02 14.48
CA VAL A 8 -1.20 -61.42 15.43
C VAL A 8 -2.36 -60.71 14.73
N LEU A 9 -2.12 -60.18 13.53
CA LEU A 9 -3.08 -59.39 12.76
C LEU A 9 -3.17 -59.96 11.33
N SER A 10 -4.03 -60.93 11.08
CA SER A 10 -4.41 -61.34 9.73
C SER A 10 -5.34 -60.27 9.11
N ILE A 11 -4.81 -59.09 8.88
CA ILE A 11 -5.54 -58.02 8.15
C ILE A 11 -5.53 -58.45 6.69
N GLN A 12 -6.72 -58.74 6.15
CA GLN A 12 -6.86 -59.04 4.72
C GLN A 12 -6.48 -57.78 3.94
N GLU A 13 -5.51 -57.94 3.03
CA GLU A 13 -5.22 -56.91 2.03
C GLU A 13 -6.50 -56.68 1.20
N PHE A 14 -6.79 -55.42 0.95
CA PHE A 14 -7.89 -55.05 0.07
C PHE A 14 -7.64 -55.59 -1.33
N SER A 15 -8.62 -56.24 -1.92
CA SER A 15 -8.58 -56.57 -3.34
C SER A 15 -8.56 -55.29 -4.19
N GLU A 16 -8.02 -55.37 -5.41
CA GLU A 16 -8.04 -54.23 -6.33
C GLU A 16 -9.48 -53.72 -6.59
N GLU A 17 -10.46 -54.63 -6.58
CA GLU A 17 -11.88 -54.34 -6.73
C GLU A 17 -12.47 -53.59 -5.51
N ASP A 18 -12.09 -54.02 -4.30
CA ASP A 18 -12.44 -53.31 -3.06
C ASP A 18 -11.82 -51.90 -3.01
N GLN A 19 -10.60 -51.74 -3.51
CA GLN A 19 -9.95 -50.42 -3.58
C GLN A 19 -10.63 -49.50 -4.61
N GLU A 20 -11.13 -50.02 -5.69
CA GLU A 20 -11.81 -49.30 -6.74
C GLU A 20 -13.26 -48.94 -6.32
N ASP A 21 -13.93 -49.84 -5.65
CA ASP A 21 -15.25 -49.56 -5.03
C ASP A 21 -15.16 -48.57 -3.89
N MET A 22 -14.08 -48.59 -3.11
CA MET A 22 -13.78 -47.55 -2.11
C MET A 22 -13.54 -46.20 -2.72
N LYS A 23 -12.77 -46.11 -3.81
CA LYS A 23 -12.54 -44.88 -4.57
C LYS A 23 -13.86 -44.29 -5.12
N ASN A 24 -14.78 -45.15 -5.48
CA ASN A 24 -16.06 -44.78 -6.07
C ASN A 24 -17.12 -44.34 -5.05
N ALA A 25 -17.12 -44.93 -3.83
CA ALA A 25 -18.14 -44.75 -2.81
C ALA A 25 -17.91 -43.52 -1.89
N LEU A 26 -16.65 -43.13 -1.65
CA LEU A 26 -16.30 -42.29 -0.51
C LEU A 26 -16.12 -40.78 -0.77
N GLY A 27 -16.10 -40.35 -2.04
CA GLY A 27 -15.93 -38.90 -2.31
C GLY A 27 -14.69 -38.31 -1.61
N ASN A 28 -14.74 -37.03 -1.23
CA ASN A 28 -13.64 -36.32 -0.55
C ASN A 28 -13.55 -36.57 0.98
N ARG A 29 -14.11 -37.67 1.51
CA ARG A 29 -13.94 -37.99 2.93
C ARG A 29 -12.50 -38.40 3.21
N VAL A 30 -11.96 -37.89 4.35
CA VAL A 30 -10.65 -38.31 4.86
C VAL A 30 -10.76 -39.76 5.30
N ILE A 31 -10.20 -40.65 4.47
CA ILE A 31 -10.19 -42.09 4.79
C ILE A 31 -9.19 -42.34 5.91
N LYS A 32 -9.65 -43.04 6.96
CA LYS A 32 -8.81 -43.42 8.08
C LYS A 32 -8.63 -44.94 8.02
N ARG A 33 -7.44 -45.38 7.67
CA ARG A 33 -7.09 -46.82 7.53
C ARG A 33 -6.30 -47.28 8.74
N PHE A 34 -6.72 -48.38 9.33
CA PHE A 34 -6.08 -48.95 10.51
C PHE A 34 -4.70 -49.53 10.20
N ASP A 35 -4.53 -50.16 9.05
CA ASP A 35 -3.23 -50.70 8.59
C ASP A 35 -2.16 -49.58 8.42
N VAL A 36 -2.53 -48.40 7.96
CA VAL A 36 -1.64 -47.23 7.85
C VAL A 36 -1.20 -46.73 9.23
N LEU A 37 -2.12 -46.71 10.20
CA LEU A 37 -1.77 -46.37 11.57
C LEU A 37 -0.78 -47.38 12.15
N LEU A 38 -1.02 -48.66 11.94
CA LEU A 38 -0.14 -49.74 12.40
C LEU A 38 1.24 -49.65 11.75
N GLU A 39 1.31 -49.41 10.47
CA GLU A 39 2.59 -49.26 9.73
C GLU A 39 3.43 -48.12 10.31
N LYS A 40 2.84 -46.95 10.54
CA LYS A 40 3.53 -45.80 11.17
C LYS A 40 3.95 -46.13 12.61
N THR A 41 3.11 -46.84 13.35
CA THR A 41 3.36 -47.22 14.74
C THR A 41 4.58 -48.15 14.81
N VAL A 42 4.67 -49.14 13.92
CA VAL A 42 5.80 -50.07 13.84
C VAL A 42 7.11 -49.39 13.41
N LYS A 43 7.02 -48.36 12.56
CA LYS A 43 8.19 -47.56 12.14
C LYS A 43 8.68 -46.60 13.24
N GLY A 44 8.01 -46.50 14.38
CA GLY A 44 8.33 -45.55 15.44
C GLY A 44 7.82 -44.09 15.20
N GLU A 45 7.06 -43.90 14.13
CA GLU A 45 6.44 -42.62 13.76
C GLU A 45 4.99 -42.52 14.25
N GLY A 46 4.50 -43.57 14.92
CA GLY A 46 3.12 -43.70 15.37
C GLY A 46 2.93 -43.51 16.88
N CYS A 47 1.93 -44.22 17.43
CA CYS A 47 1.59 -44.16 18.85
C CYS A 47 2.21 -45.30 19.63
N ALA A 48 3.17 -45.01 20.51
CA ALA A 48 3.87 -46.03 21.30
C ALA A 48 2.92 -46.83 22.24
N GLN A 49 1.82 -46.22 22.68
CA GLN A 49 0.85 -46.92 23.50
C GLN A 49 0.02 -47.95 22.71
N ILE A 50 -0.26 -47.68 21.44
CA ILE A 50 -0.89 -48.63 20.51
C ILE A 50 0.11 -49.74 20.18
N ASP A 51 1.39 -49.42 19.95
CA ASP A 51 2.43 -50.42 19.75
C ASP A 51 2.53 -51.41 20.94
N ARG A 52 2.55 -50.86 22.16
CA ARG A 52 2.54 -51.66 23.39
C ARG A 52 1.31 -52.57 23.49
N ALA A 53 0.11 -52.05 23.21
CA ALA A 53 -1.11 -52.84 23.27
C ALA A 53 -1.11 -54.00 22.27
N ILE A 54 -0.44 -53.87 21.17
CA ILE A 54 -0.33 -54.93 20.14
C ILE A 54 0.75 -55.95 20.51
N ARG A 55 1.89 -55.51 21.03
CA ARG A 55 3.02 -56.39 21.34
C ARG A 55 2.89 -57.11 22.66
N GLU A 56 2.29 -56.45 23.64
CA GLU A 56 2.19 -56.92 25.02
C GLU A 56 0.75 -56.85 25.55
N PRO A 57 -0.21 -57.49 24.85
CA PRO A 57 -1.64 -57.26 25.15
C PRO A 57 -2.01 -57.63 26.60
N ASN A 58 -1.40 -58.57 27.23
CA ASN A 58 -1.68 -59.01 28.59
C ASN A 58 -1.02 -58.14 29.68
N THR A 59 -0.27 -57.08 29.32
CA THR A 59 0.38 -56.16 30.27
C THR A 59 -0.30 -54.82 30.36
N ILE A 60 -1.27 -54.51 29.53
CA ILE A 60 -1.94 -53.23 29.47
C ILE A 60 -3.21 -53.23 30.36
N SER A 61 -3.61 -52.04 30.86
CA SER A 61 -4.84 -51.89 31.60
C SER A 61 -6.09 -52.05 30.74
N TYR A 62 -7.19 -52.44 31.33
CA TYR A 62 -8.50 -52.46 30.67
C TYR A 62 -8.88 -51.08 30.06
N ALA A 63 -8.53 -49.98 30.75
CA ALA A 63 -8.78 -48.65 30.25
C ALA A 63 -7.94 -48.33 29.02
N LEU A 64 -6.62 -48.69 28.98
CA LEU A 64 -5.80 -48.52 27.82
C LEU A 64 -6.29 -49.36 26.64
N TRP A 65 -6.68 -50.61 26.88
CA TRP A 65 -7.33 -51.47 25.88
C TRP A 65 -8.57 -50.79 25.30
N THR A 66 -9.46 -50.22 26.15
CA THR A 66 -10.64 -49.51 25.69
C THR A 66 -10.29 -48.29 24.82
N HIS A 67 -9.17 -47.59 25.13
CA HIS A 67 -8.70 -46.47 24.31
C HIS A 67 -8.23 -46.95 22.95
N VAL A 68 -7.49 -48.05 22.91
CA VAL A 68 -6.95 -48.63 21.65
C VAL A 68 -8.09 -49.11 20.75
N ILE A 69 -9.06 -49.84 21.28
CA ILE A 69 -10.22 -50.29 20.49
C ILE A 69 -11.09 -49.17 20.00
N SER A 70 -11.10 -47.99 20.69
CA SER A 70 -11.77 -46.80 20.18
C SER A 70 -11.14 -46.32 18.87
N ILE A 71 -9.83 -46.39 18.76
CA ILE A 71 -9.12 -46.01 17.52
C ILE A 71 -9.38 -47.03 16.42
N ALA A 72 -9.32 -48.32 16.77
CA ALA A 72 -9.57 -49.41 15.83
C ALA A 72 -10.99 -49.37 15.26
N LYS A 73 -12.01 -49.17 16.10
CA LYS A 73 -13.41 -49.09 15.72
C LYS A 73 -13.69 -47.98 14.70
N PHE A 74 -13.09 -46.81 14.91
CA PHE A 74 -13.32 -45.62 14.07
C PHE A 74 -12.32 -45.50 12.91
N SER A 75 -11.39 -46.45 12.77
CA SER A 75 -10.60 -46.62 11.57
C SER A 75 -11.35 -47.56 10.61
N ASP A 76 -11.26 -47.27 9.31
CA ASP A 76 -11.96 -48.00 8.23
C ASP A 76 -13.49 -47.94 8.25
N ILE A 77 -14.10 -47.21 9.21
CA ILE A 77 -15.56 -47.07 9.33
C ILE A 77 -16.20 -46.39 8.11
N ASP A 78 -15.45 -45.51 7.48
CA ASP A 78 -15.87 -44.80 6.27
C ASP A 78 -15.91 -45.74 5.04
N ILE A 79 -15.33 -46.90 5.16
CA ILE A 79 -15.24 -47.92 4.11
C ILE A 79 -16.38 -48.92 4.30
N ASN A 80 -16.44 -49.49 5.49
CA ASN A 80 -17.46 -50.47 5.88
C ASN A 80 -17.51 -50.52 7.41
N GLU A 81 -18.70 -50.29 8.03
CA GLU A 81 -18.88 -50.38 9.50
C GLU A 81 -18.41 -51.74 10.06
N ALA A 82 -18.56 -52.81 9.33
CA ALA A 82 -18.12 -54.13 9.75
C ALA A 82 -16.58 -54.21 9.94
N ARG A 83 -15.79 -53.47 9.13
CA ARG A 83 -14.32 -53.49 9.25
C ARG A 83 -13.78 -52.82 10.48
N GLY A 84 -14.40 -51.76 10.95
CA GLY A 84 -14.06 -51.16 12.24
C GLY A 84 -14.18 -52.17 13.36
N MET A 85 -15.20 -53.04 13.33
CA MET A 85 -15.36 -54.12 14.29
C MET A 85 -14.36 -55.27 14.08
N GLU A 86 -14.03 -55.60 12.83
CA GLU A 86 -12.97 -56.61 12.54
C GLU A 86 -11.62 -56.14 13.13
N ASN A 87 -11.26 -54.84 13.01
CA ASN A 87 -10.06 -54.29 13.60
C ASN A 87 -10.11 -54.36 15.15
N VAL A 88 -11.27 -54.10 15.76
CA VAL A 88 -11.46 -54.26 17.21
C VAL A 88 -11.20 -55.68 17.64
N HIS A 89 -11.77 -56.67 16.95
CA HIS A 89 -11.57 -58.08 17.28
C HIS A 89 -10.15 -58.53 17.04
N ALA A 90 -9.52 -58.08 15.97
CA ALA A 90 -8.12 -58.41 15.64
C ALA A 90 -7.16 -57.97 16.75
N ILE A 91 -7.33 -56.75 17.29
CA ILE A 91 -6.52 -56.27 18.45
C ILE A 91 -6.85 -57.04 19.71
N SER A 92 -8.13 -57.23 19.98
CA SER A 92 -8.59 -57.84 21.25
C SER A 92 -8.25 -59.35 21.35
N SER A 93 -8.11 -60.06 20.21
CA SER A 93 -7.78 -61.47 20.15
C SER A 93 -6.45 -61.87 20.81
N GLY A 94 -5.56 -60.89 21.05
CA GLY A 94 -4.31 -61.11 21.79
C GLY A 94 -4.45 -61.18 23.30
N TYR A 95 -5.60 -60.86 23.87
CA TYR A 95 -5.87 -60.88 25.30
C TYR A 95 -6.24 -62.30 25.77
N GLU A 96 -5.73 -62.70 26.92
CA GLU A 96 -6.04 -64.02 27.55
C GLU A 96 -7.52 -64.21 27.83
N ASP A 97 -8.20 -63.14 28.28
CA ASP A 97 -9.65 -63.12 28.64
C ASP A 97 -10.55 -62.65 27.47
N TYR A 98 -10.08 -62.69 26.23
CA TYR A 98 -10.86 -62.26 25.07
C TYR A 98 -12.12 -63.11 24.89
N THR A 99 -13.25 -62.42 24.82
CA THR A 99 -14.50 -63.00 24.32
C THR A 99 -15.14 -62.07 23.29
N GLU A 100 -15.71 -62.64 22.26
CA GLU A 100 -16.34 -61.86 21.19
C GLU A 100 -17.54 -61.04 21.71
N GLU A 101 -18.33 -61.63 22.62
CA GLU A 101 -19.52 -61.03 23.22
C GLU A 101 -19.16 -59.77 24.05
N GLU A 102 -18.19 -59.89 24.96
CA GLU A 102 -17.74 -58.80 25.80
C GLU A 102 -17.11 -57.68 25.00
N THR A 103 -16.25 -58.02 24.04
CA THR A 103 -15.62 -57.07 23.12
C THR A 103 -16.65 -56.29 22.32
N ASN A 104 -17.66 -56.95 21.78
CA ASN A 104 -18.79 -56.31 21.11
C ASN A 104 -19.56 -55.38 22.01
N ASN A 105 -19.82 -55.78 23.25
CA ASN A 105 -20.57 -54.95 24.20
C ASN A 105 -19.79 -53.67 24.54
N VAL A 106 -18.48 -53.78 24.83
CA VAL A 106 -17.64 -52.62 25.12
C VAL A 106 -17.50 -51.72 23.88
N ALA A 107 -17.22 -52.27 22.71
CA ALA A 107 -17.12 -51.48 21.51
C ALA A 107 -18.40 -50.70 21.15
N ARG A 108 -19.59 -51.23 21.44
CA ARG A 108 -20.86 -50.56 21.22
C ARG A 108 -21.02 -49.31 22.10
N THR A 109 -20.44 -49.25 23.29
CA THR A 109 -20.53 -48.09 24.19
C THR A 109 -19.61 -46.93 23.77
N ILE A 110 -18.67 -47.14 22.88
CA ILE A 110 -17.71 -46.12 22.42
C ILE A 110 -18.33 -45.34 21.27
N GLU A 111 -18.59 -44.06 21.50
CA GLU A 111 -19.26 -43.17 20.52
C GLU A 111 -18.29 -42.37 19.63
N ALA A 112 -17.02 -42.23 20.04
CA ALA A 112 -16.00 -41.47 19.32
C ALA A 112 -14.59 -42.01 19.62
N PRO A 113 -13.62 -41.77 18.72
CA PRO A 113 -12.22 -42.12 18.98
C PRO A 113 -11.68 -41.32 20.17
N HIS A 114 -10.97 -41.97 21.09
CA HIS A 114 -10.44 -41.33 22.27
C HIS A 114 -9.27 -40.39 21.92
N SER A 115 -9.15 -39.29 22.72
CA SER A 115 -8.10 -38.27 22.53
C SER A 115 -6.76 -38.73 23.10
N CYS A 116 -5.65 -38.12 22.61
CA CYS A 116 -4.30 -38.32 23.15
C CYS A 116 -4.24 -38.05 24.66
N ALA A 117 -5.00 -37.08 25.17
CA ALA A 117 -5.08 -36.78 26.61
C ALA A 117 -5.52 -38.01 27.43
N ARG A 118 -6.52 -38.76 26.97
CA ARG A 118 -6.97 -39.98 27.65
C ARG A 118 -5.90 -41.09 27.65
N PHE A 119 -5.14 -41.22 26.59
CA PHE A 119 -4.01 -42.14 26.54
C PHE A 119 -2.89 -41.72 27.50
N GLU A 120 -2.63 -40.42 27.62
CA GLU A 120 -1.62 -39.86 28.53
C GLU A 120 -2.03 -39.99 29.99
N GLU A 121 -3.32 -39.79 30.35
CA GLU A 121 -3.85 -40.01 31.68
C GLU A 121 -3.66 -41.46 32.17
N GLU A 122 -3.78 -42.41 31.26
CA GLU A 122 -3.68 -43.85 31.60
C GLU A 122 -2.22 -44.33 31.68
N TYR A 123 -1.36 -43.82 30.80
CA TYR A 123 0.07 -44.18 30.78
C TYR A 123 0.94 -43.04 30.21
N SER A 124 1.28 -42.10 31.09
CA SER A 124 2.02 -40.92 30.74
C SER A 124 3.41 -41.19 30.17
N GLU A 125 4.14 -42.21 30.71
CA GLU A 125 5.46 -42.60 30.24
C GLU A 125 5.44 -43.04 28.77
N GLY A 126 4.35 -43.61 28.27
CA GLY A 126 4.19 -44.02 26.88
C GLY A 126 4.00 -42.81 25.90
N CYS A 127 3.75 -41.61 26.45
CA CYS A 127 3.66 -40.36 25.69
C CYS A 127 4.92 -39.50 25.82
N GLU A 128 5.89 -39.91 26.67
CA GLU A 128 7.19 -39.22 26.73
C GLU A 128 7.98 -39.44 25.44
N GLY A 129 8.43 -38.35 24.81
CA GLY A 129 9.15 -38.42 23.54
C GLY A 129 8.26 -38.63 22.29
N CYS A 130 6.93 -38.56 22.43
CA CYS A 130 6.03 -38.67 21.29
C CYS A 130 6.27 -37.48 20.30
N PRO A 131 6.56 -37.77 19.01
CA PRO A 131 6.84 -36.75 18.02
C PRO A 131 5.64 -35.81 17.72
N HIS A 132 4.45 -36.18 18.21
CA HIS A 132 3.21 -35.45 17.98
C HIS A 132 2.70 -34.70 19.22
N LYS A 133 3.40 -34.77 20.37
CA LYS A 133 2.95 -34.21 21.67
C LYS A 133 2.73 -32.70 21.63
N ASP A 134 3.59 -31.96 20.94
CA ASP A 134 3.55 -30.49 20.82
C ASP A 134 2.79 -29.99 19.60
N ASN A 135 2.06 -30.86 18.92
CA ASN A 135 1.31 -30.50 17.73
C ASN A 135 -0.17 -30.26 18.06
N ASP A 136 -0.57 -28.98 18.17
CA ASP A 136 -1.96 -28.57 18.47
C ASP A 136 -3.03 -29.14 17.51
N ARG A 137 -2.63 -29.60 16.34
CA ARG A 137 -3.52 -30.22 15.35
C ARG A 137 -3.71 -31.70 15.57
N PHE A 138 -2.87 -32.33 16.42
CA PHE A 138 -2.86 -33.75 16.67
C PHE A 138 -3.54 -34.08 18.01
N LYS A 139 -4.85 -34.27 18.01
CA LYS A 139 -5.65 -34.45 19.23
C LYS A 139 -6.00 -35.90 19.55
N SER A 140 -5.79 -36.83 18.64
CA SER A 140 -6.11 -38.25 18.81
C SER A 140 -5.20 -39.12 17.90
N PRO A 141 -4.79 -40.31 18.36
CA PRO A 141 -4.00 -41.23 17.54
C PRO A 141 -4.65 -41.64 16.20
N ILE A 142 -5.98 -41.51 16.08
CA ILE A 142 -6.68 -41.79 14.83
C ILE A 142 -6.23 -40.87 13.67
N SER A 143 -5.62 -39.73 13.98
CA SER A 143 -5.03 -38.85 12.98
C SER A 143 -3.86 -39.50 12.23
N LEU A 144 -3.22 -40.52 12.80
CA LEU A 144 -2.17 -41.33 12.16
C LEU A 144 -2.73 -42.31 11.14
N ALA A 145 -4.00 -42.70 11.30
CA ALA A 145 -4.71 -43.58 10.38
C ALA A 145 -5.08 -42.88 9.06
N VAL A 146 -4.98 -41.55 9.01
CA VAL A 146 -5.25 -40.78 7.80
C VAL A 146 -4.30 -41.24 6.72
N VAL A 147 -4.87 -41.88 5.70
CA VAL A 147 -4.18 -42.11 4.43
C VAL A 147 -3.97 -40.70 3.87
N PRO A 148 -2.72 -40.23 3.68
CA PRO A 148 -2.53 -39.16 2.75
C PRO A 148 -3.25 -39.61 1.49
N ASN A 149 -4.24 -38.84 1.04
CA ASN A 149 -4.82 -39.09 -0.26
C ASN A 149 -3.61 -39.10 -1.19
N GLU A 150 -3.07 -40.30 -1.51
CA GLU A 150 -2.33 -40.48 -2.75
C GLU A 150 -3.39 -40.12 -3.78
N ALA A 151 -3.52 -38.78 -3.98
CA ALA A 151 -4.12 -38.25 -5.16
C ALA A 151 -3.44 -39.06 -6.25
N SER A 152 -4.17 -40.01 -6.79
CA SER A 152 -3.73 -40.67 -8.01
C SER A 152 -3.21 -39.52 -8.86
N GLU A 153 -1.94 -39.61 -9.27
CA GLU A 153 -1.21 -38.54 -9.97
C GLU A 153 -1.77 -38.27 -11.37
N GLU A 154 -3.06 -38.21 -11.52
CA GLU A 154 -3.76 -37.70 -12.68
C GLU A 154 -3.94 -36.21 -12.57
N SER A 155 -2.84 -35.49 -12.32
CA SER A 155 -2.76 -34.09 -12.65
C SER A 155 -2.55 -34.01 -14.17
N TYR A 156 -3.50 -33.37 -14.84
CA TYR A 156 -3.35 -33.11 -16.28
C TYR A 156 -2.31 -32.01 -16.48
N THR A 157 -1.28 -32.27 -17.27
CA THR A 157 -0.32 -31.23 -17.67
C THR A 157 -0.77 -30.61 -18.98
N VAL A 158 -0.95 -29.29 -18.99
CA VAL A 158 -1.39 -28.53 -20.15
C VAL A 158 -0.33 -27.49 -20.50
N ALA A 159 -0.01 -27.34 -21.80
CA ALA A 159 0.87 -26.29 -22.26
C ALA A 159 0.25 -24.89 -22.01
N VAL A 160 1.08 -23.93 -21.59
CA VAL A 160 0.66 -22.55 -21.37
C VAL A 160 0.69 -21.80 -22.72
N PRO A 161 -0.43 -21.32 -23.22
CA PRO A 161 -0.47 -20.51 -24.43
C PRO A 161 0.32 -19.18 -24.25
N GLU A 162 0.95 -18.70 -25.33
CA GLU A 162 1.68 -17.41 -25.31
C GLU A 162 0.80 -16.21 -24.90
N SER A 163 -0.50 -16.29 -25.21
CA SER A 163 -1.49 -15.28 -24.85
C SER A 163 -1.87 -15.25 -23.36
N SER A 164 -1.26 -16.11 -22.52
CA SER A 164 -1.61 -16.20 -21.10
C SER A 164 -1.16 -14.97 -20.32
N GLU A 165 -2.08 -14.43 -19.51
CA GLU A 165 -1.78 -13.36 -18.54
C GLU A 165 -1.33 -13.99 -17.22
N ALA A 166 -0.55 -13.23 -16.43
CA ALA A 166 0.04 -13.54 -15.11
C ALA A 166 -0.23 -14.96 -14.56
N VAL A 167 0.76 -15.85 -14.66
CA VAL A 167 0.68 -17.21 -14.14
C VAL A 167 1.59 -17.32 -12.92
N PHE A 168 1.01 -17.46 -11.72
CA PHE A 168 1.71 -17.45 -10.43
C PHE A 168 2.36 -18.80 -10.05
N ASP A 169 2.94 -19.55 -10.98
CA ASP A 169 3.46 -20.91 -10.68
C ASP A 169 4.96 -21.03 -10.57
N THR A 170 5.72 -19.96 -10.86
CA THR A 170 7.17 -20.04 -10.92
C THR A 170 7.83 -19.53 -9.65
N GLU A 171 8.94 -20.14 -9.25
CA GLU A 171 9.81 -19.58 -8.21
C GLU A 171 10.48 -18.25 -8.67
N ASN A 172 10.55 -18.03 -9.99
CA ASN A 172 11.05 -16.83 -10.63
C ASN A 172 9.91 -16.11 -11.36
N PRO A 173 9.47 -14.91 -10.91
CA PRO A 173 8.38 -14.16 -11.55
C PRO A 173 8.66 -13.72 -13.00
N ASP A 174 9.91 -13.75 -13.44
CA ASP A 174 10.29 -13.38 -14.81
C ASP A 174 10.16 -14.55 -15.82
N GLU A 175 9.94 -15.77 -15.32
CA GLU A 175 9.80 -16.96 -16.16
C GLU A 175 8.33 -17.39 -16.22
N LYS A 176 7.73 -17.36 -17.41
CA LYS A 176 6.41 -17.98 -17.62
C LYS A 176 6.57 -19.50 -17.67
N PRO A 177 5.77 -20.26 -16.92
CA PRO A 177 5.83 -21.71 -17.01
C PRO A 177 5.40 -22.15 -18.42
N THR A 178 6.09 -23.12 -18.98
CA THR A 178 5.73 -23.72 -20.28
C THR A 178 4.52 -24.64 -20.17
N THR A 179 4.29 -25.20 -18.98
CA THR A 179 3.18 -26.10 -18.67
C THR A 179 2.62 -25.82 -17.30
N VAL A 180 1.33 -26.07 -17.11
CA VAL A 180 0.66 -26.01 -15.80
C VAL A 180 0.01 -27.35 -15.48
N LYS A 181 -0.02 -27.69 -14.19
CA LYS A 181 -0.73 -28.88 -13.70
C LYS A 181 -2.15 -28.47 -13.29
N ILE A 182 -3.14 -29.17 -13.82
CA ILE A 182 -4.55 -29.03 -13.42
C ILE A 182 -4.82 -30.08 -12.35
N PRO A 183 -5.24 -29.70 -11.13
CA PRO A 183 -5.54 -30.64 -10.08
C PRO A 183 -6.76 -31.49 -10.46
N LYS A 184 -6.89 -32.68 -9.85
CA LYS A 184 -8.09 -33.48 -9.93
C LYS A 184 -9.25 -32.68 -9.31
N TYR A 185 -10.40 -32.70 -9.96
CA TYR A 185 -11.57 -32.00 -9.41
C TYR A 185 -12.25 -32.84 -8.32
N PRO A 186 -12.75 -32.17 -7.25
CA PRO A 186 -13.42 -32.87 -6.17
C PRO A 186 -14.71 -33.55 -6.65
N LYS A 187 -14.95 -34.82 -6.21
CA LYS A 187 -16.20 -35.51 -6.52
C LYS A 187 -17.41 -34.77 -5.94
N PRO A 188 -18.56 -34.72 -6.59
CA PRO A 188 -18.96 -35.44 -7.80
C PRO A 188 -18.59 -34.76 -9.12
N TYR A 189 -17.68 -33.78 -9.10
CA TYR A 189 -17.22 -33.07 -10.28
C TYR A 189 -16.06 -33.79 -10.94
N PHE A 190 -15.91 -33.59 -12.24
CA PHE A 190 -14.82 -34.18 -13.02
C PHE A 190 -14.43 -33.30 -14.18
N ARG A 191 -13.23 -33.47 -14.70
CA ARG A 191 -12.69 -32.81 -15.87
C ARG A 191 -12.98 -33.64 -17.13
N TYR A 192 -13.42 -33.00 -18.23
CA TYR A 192 -13.47 -33.65 -19.55
C TYR A 192 -12.07 -33.75 -20.16
N GLU A 193 -11.83 -34.77 -21.03
CA GLU A 193 -10.53 -34.94 -21.71
C GLU A 193 -10.08 -33.67 -22.46
N GLY A 194 -10.98 -32.96 -23.10
CA GLY A 194 -10.73 -31.70 -23.83
C GLY A 194 -10.71 -30.44 -22.97
N GLY A 195 -10.81 -30.55 -21.63
CA GLY A 195 -10.99 -29.45 -20.70
C GLY A 195 -12.46 -29.17 -20.39
N GLY A 196 -12.68 -28.44 -19.31
CA GLY A 196 -14.03 -28.11 -18.83
C GLY A 196 -14.48 -28.99 -17.66
N ILE A 197 -15.59 -28.61 -17.05
CA ILE A 197 -16.08 -29.13 -15.76
C ILE A 197 -17.45 -29.78 -15.96
N GLY A 198 -17.54 -31.05 -15.56
CA GLY A 198 -18.77 -31.84 -15.50
C GLY A 198 -19.20 -32.15 -14.08
N HIS A 199 -20.48 -32.41 -13.88
CA HIS A 199 -21.08 -32.89 -12.64
C HIS A 199 -21.78 -34.21 -12.91
N ARG A 200 -21.54 -35.22 -12.06
CA ARG A 200 -22.23 -36.50 -12.10
C ARG A 200 -23.29 -36.52 -11.00
N GLU A 201 -24.53 -36.80 -11.39
CA GLU A 201 -25.64 -36.97 -10.45
C GLU A 201 -26.25 -38.38 -10.69
N ILE A 202 -26.36 -39.16 -9.61
CA ILE A 202 -26.98 -40.48 -9.68
C ILE A 202 -28.48 -40.30 -9.30
N LYS A 203 -29.38 -40.55 -10.25
CA LYS A 203 -30.83 -40.54 -10.03
C LYS A 203 -31.39 -41.89 -10.43
N GLU A 204 -32.08 -42.53 -9.50
CA GLU A 204 -32.81 -43.83 -9.73
C GLU A 204 -31.94 -44.88 -10.44
N GLY A 205 -30.65 -44.96 -10.07
CA GLY A 205 -29.69 -45.91 -10.65
C GLY A 205 -29.08 -45.49 -12.00
N ASN A 206 -29.50 -44.36 -12.57
CA ASN A 206 -28.90 -43.81 -13.80
C ASN A 206 -27.94 -42.67 -13.48
N THR A 207 -26.82 -42.63 -14.14
CA THR A 207 -25.84 -41.53 -14.02
C THR A 207 -26.18 -40.42 -15.02
N GLU A 208 -26.66 -39.29 -14.54
CA GLU A 208 -26.85 -38.09 -15.35
C GLU A 208 -25.60 -37.21 -15.29
N VAL A 209 -25.06 -36.82 -16.45
CA VAL A 209 -23.89 -35.94 -16.58
C VAL A 209 -24.35 -34.57 -17.04
N LYS A 210 -23.94 -33.53 -16.30
CA LYS A 210 -24.23 -32.13 -16.60
C LYS A 210 -22.93 -31.33 -16.79
N GLU A 211 -22.74 -30.77 -17.98
CA GLU A 211 -21.65 -29.81 -18.19
C GLU A 211 -21.95 -28.53 -17.41
N ILE A 212 -20.96 -28.04 -16.63
CA ILE A 212 -21.04 -26.81 -15.84
C ILE A 212 -20.33 -25.68 -16.54
N LEU A 213 -19.09 -25.93 -16.97
CA LEU A 213 -18.22 -24.96 -17.62
C LEU A 213 -17.43 -25.67 -18.73
N SER A 214 -17.29 -25.00 -19.88
CA SER A 214 -16.53 -25.55 -21.02
C SER A 214 -15.02 -25.28 -20.95
N THR A 215 -14.54 -24.75 -19.83
CA THR A 215 -13.15 -24.38 -19.58
C THR A 215 -12.75 -24.84 -18.19
N ASP A 216 -11.43 -24.98 -17.95
CA ASP A 216 -10.93 -25.37 -16.64
C ASP A 216 -10.89 -24.19 -15.68
N LEU A 217 -11.26 -24.43 -14.42
CA LEU A 217 -11.23 -23.46 -13.32
C LEU A 217 -10.82 -24.21 -12.04
N TYR A 218 -9.80 -23.73 -11.34
CA TYR A 218 -9.34 -24.33 -10.09
C TYR A 218 -8.60 -23.35 -9.21
N ILE A 219 -8.43 -23.67 -7.92
CA ILE A 219 -7.70 -22.85 -6.95
C ILE A 219 -6.22 -23.25 -6.98
N ILE A 220 -5.33 -22.26 -6.98
CA ILE A 220 -3.88 -22.48 -6.97
C ILE A 220 -3.21 -21.97 -5.68
N ARG A 221 -3.84 -21.04 -4.94
CA ARG A 221 -3.29 -20.48 -3.69
C ARG A 221 -4.41 -20.07 -2.74
N LYS A 222 -4.15 -20.28 -1.44
CA LYS A 222 -4.94 -19.74 -0.33
C LYS A 222 -4.18 -18.56 0.28
N LEU A 223 -4.86 -17.44 0.42
CA LEU A 223 -4.27 -16.19 0.89
C LEU A 223 -4.98 -15.70 2.15
N ARG A 224 -4.22 -15.09 3.07
CA ARG A 224 -4.76 -14.31 4.17
C ARG A 224 -4.53 -12.82 3.95
N ASP A 225 -5.62 -12.11 3.74
CA ASP A 225 -5.67 -10.66 3.65
C ASP A 225 -6.28 -10.08 4.93
N ARG A 226 -5.66 -9.07 5.50
CA ARG A 226 -6.17 -8.43 6.74
C ARG A 226 -7.51 -7.74 6.58
N VAL A 227 -7.82 -7.25 5.37
CA VAL A 227 -9.02 -6.48 5.07
C VAL A 227 -10.16 -7.37 4.63
N SER A 228 -9.91 -8.28 3.68
CA SER A 228 -10.92 -9.17 3.11
C SER A 228 -10.96 -10.56 3.76
N GLY A 229 -10.07 -10.85 4.71
CA GLY A 229 -9.97 -12.16 5.34
C GLY A 229 -9.32 -13.18 4.43
N ILE A 230 -9.88 -14.39 4.37
CA ILE A 230 -9.39 -15.44 3.47
C ILE A 230 -9.77 -15.09 2.04
N SER A 231 -8.83 -15.29 1.12
CA SER A 231 -8.99 -15.11 -0.32
C SER A 231 -8.33 -16.26 -1.05
N PHE A 232 -8.80 -16.55 -2.26
CA PHE A 232 -8.25 -17.62 -3.09
C PHE A 232 -7.81 -17.06 -4.44
N ILE A 233 -6.69 -17.55 -4.96
CA ILE A 233 -6.30 -17.33 -6.35
C ILE A 233 -6.86 -18.48 -7.17
N PHE A 234 -7.72 -18.13 -8.11
CA PHE A 234 -8.27 -19.02 -9.10
C PHE A 234 -7.48 -18.94 -10.39
N ARG A 235 -7.29 -20.06 -11.05
CA ARG A 235 -6.77 -20.16 -12.40
C ARG A 235 -7.88 -20.57 -13.34
N HIS A 236 -8.08 -19.79 -14.40
CA HIS A 236 -9.08 -20.01 -15.42
C HIS A 236 -8.46 -20.16 -16.80
N HIS A 237 -8.73 -21.26 -17.46
CA HIS A 237 -8.32 -21.50 -18.84
C HIS A 237 -9.35 -20.94 -19.80
N THR A 238 -9.03 -19.83 -20.46
CA THR A 238 -9.97 -19.18 -21.40
C THR A 238 -9.77 -19.73 -22.82
N LYS A 239 -10.83 -19.69 -23.64
CA LYS A 239 -10.78 -20.23 -25.02
C LYS A 239 -9.90 -19.41 -25.97
N ARG A 240 -9.70 -18.10 -25.69
CA ARG A 240 -9.01 -17.18 -26.61
C ARG A 240 -7.81 -16.47 -26.03
N GLN A 241 -7.81 -16.24 -24.71
CA GLN A 241 -6.81 -15.39 -24.03
C GLN A 241 -5.81 -16.22 -23.20
N GLY A 242 -5.79 -17.54 -23.38
CA GLY A 242 -4.90 -18.41 -22.62
C GLY A 242 -5.34 -18.57 -21.16
N ILE A 243 -4.37 -18.67 -20.26
CA ILE A 243 -4.57 -18.87 -18.82
C ILE A 243 -4.60 -17.52 -18.10
N ARG A 244 -5.55 -17.34 -17.22
CA ARG A 244 -5.70 -16.16 -16.37
C ARG A 244 -5.81 -16.55 -14.91
N ASP A 245 -5.07 -15.86 -14.08
CA ASP A 245 -5.16 -15.98 -12.64
C ASP A 245 -5.91 -14.75 -12.07
N PHE A 246 -6.82 -14.97 -11.12
CA PHE A 246 -7.53 -13.88 -10.45
C PHE A 246 -7.78 -14.20 -8.97
N MET A 247 -7.74 -13.16 -8.13
CA MET A 247 -8.06 -13.28 -6.71
C MET A 247 -9.57 -13.13 -6.47
N LEU A 248 -10.11 -13.93 -5.54
CA LEU A 248 -11.48 -13.80 -5.07
C LEU A 248 -11.56 -14.00 -3.55
N PRO A 249 -12.02 -12.98 -2.79
CA PRO A 249 -12.25 -13.11 -1.36
C PRO A 249 -13.34 -14.13 -1.04
N ALA A 250 -13.13 -14.92 0.03
CA ALA A 250 -14.07 -15.97 0.44
C ALA A 250 -15.49 -15.45 0.68
N TYR A 251 -15.65 -14.25 1.24
CA TYR A 251 -16.99 -13.67 1.47
C TYR A 251 -17.79 -13.40 0.19
N LYS A 252 -17.13 -13.30 -0.96
CA LYS A 252 -17.78 -13.17 -2.27
C LYS A 252 -18.34 -14.48 -2.81
N LEU A 253 -17.89 -15.60 -2.23
CA LEU A 253 -18.32 -16.95 -2.63
C LEU A 253 -19.62 -17.40 -1.97
N VAL A 254 -20.02 -16.78 -0.86
CA VAL A 254 -21.13 -17.22 -0.02
C VAL A 254 -22.52 -16.81 -0.58
N GLY A 255 -22.63 -15.65 -1.21
CA GLY A 255 -23.91 -15.13 -1.72
C GLY A 255 -24.11 -15.43 -3.20
N THR A 256 -25.23 -16.06 -3.58
CA THR A 256 -25.49 -16.48 -4.96
C THR A 256 -25.39 -15.34 -5.97
N GLU A 257 -25.96 -14.18 -5.69
CA GLU A 257 -25.90 -13.03 -6.62
C GLU A 257 -24.51 -12.40 -6.64
N SER A 258 -23.84 -12.26 -5.48
CA SER A 258 -22.47 -11.78 -5.41
C SER A 258 -21.52 -12.70 -6.20
N PHE A 259 -21.65 -14.01 -6.02
CA PHE A 259 -20.88 -15.01 -6.74
C PHE A 259 -21.04 -14.91 -8.26
N LYS A 260 -22.29 -14.86 -8.75
CA LYS A 260 -22.58 -14.73 -10.19
C LYS A 260 -21.93 -13.48 -10.79
N VAL A 261 -22.10 -12.33 -10.13
CA VAL A 261 -21.53 -11.05 -10.58
C VAL A 261 -20.01 -11.13 -10.63
N GLU A 262 -19.36 -11.64 -9.59
CA GLU A 262 -17.92 -11.70 -9.54
C GLU A 262 -17.32 -12.68 -10.55
N MET A 263 -17.93 -13.87 -10.75
CA MET A 263 -17.48 -14.83 -11.75
C MET A 263 -17.63 -14.27 -13.18
N THR A 264 -18.78 -13.61 -13.46
CA THR A 264 -19.02 -12.98 -14.76
C THR A 264 -18.03 -11.86 -15.07
N LYS A 265 -17.71 -11.00 -14.09
CA LYS A 265 -16.69 -9.96 -14.25
C LYS A 265 -15.30 -10.51 -14.62
N ARG A 266 -14.99 -11.72 -14.16
CA ARG A 266 -13.72 -12.41 -14.43
C ARG A 266 -13.75 -13.32 -15.66
N GLY A 267 -14.83 -13.23 -16.44
CA GLY A 267 -14.96 -13.98 -17.70
C GLY A 267 -15.34 -15.45 -17.53
N VAL A 268 -15.80 -15.87 -16.34
CA VAL A 268 -16.30 -17.21 -16.09
C VAL A 268 -17.82 -17.22 -16.36
N PHE A 269 -18.22 -17.76 -17.51
CA PHE A 269 -19.60 -17.78 -17.95
C PHE A 269 -20.19 -19.19 -17.90
N THR A 270 -21.33 -19.37 -17.25
CA THR A 270 -22.07 -20.62 -17.21
C THR A 270 -23.58 -20.37 -17.23
N MET A 271 -24.31 -21.31 -17.86
CA MET A 271 -25.79 -21.35 -17.78
C MET A 271 -26.30 -22.08 -16.52
N LYS A 272 -25.35 -22.64 -15.70
CA LYS A 272 -25.67 -23.42 -14.49
C LYS A 272 -24.96 -22.84 -13.26
N PRO A 273 -25.24 -21.58 -12.85
CA PRO A 273 -24.47 -20.88 -11.82
C PRO A 273 -24.53 -21.57 -10.45
N ASN A 274 -25.64 -22.25 -10.13
CA ASN A 274 -25.75 -22.96 -8.85
C ASN A 274 -24.84 -24.20 -8.80
N LEU A 275 -24.67 -24.93 -9.92
CA LEU A 275 -23.74 -26.05 -9.99
C LEU A 275 -22.28 -25.56 -9.96
N LEU A 276 -21.97 -24.43 -10.62
CA LEU A 276 -20.66 -23.79 -10.53
C LEU A 276 -20.37 -23.36 -9.10
N MET A 277 -21.33 -22.79 -8.39
CA MET A 277 -21.17 -22.40 -6.98
C MET A 277 -20.87 -23.62 -6.09
N GLY A 278 -21.57 -24.73 -6.31
CA GLY A 278 -21.31 -25.99 -5.61
C GLY A 278 -19.90 -26.56 -5.91
N PHE A 279 -19.47 -26.49 -7.16
CA PHE A 279 -18.11 -26.87 -7.57
C PHE A 279 -17.04 -26.00 -6.87
N VAL A 280 -17.22 -24.67 -6.88
CA VAL A 280 -16.30 -23.75 -6.23
C VAL A 280 -16.27 -23.95 -4.72
N ALA A 281 -17.41 -24.25 -4.08
CA ALA A 281 -17.46 -24.58 -2.66
C ALA A 281 -16.62 -25.85 -2.35
N ALA A 282 -16.74 -26.89 -3.18
CA ALA A 282 -15.93 -28.10 -3.03
C ALA A 282 -14.40 -27.82 -3.23
N LEU A 283 -14.04 -26.96 -4.19
CA LEU A 283 -12.64 -26.52 -4.34
C LEU A 283 -12.13 -25.75 -3.11
N VAL A 284 -12.99 -24.92 -2.51
CA VAL A 284 -12.64 -24.17 -1.29
C VAL A 284 -12.42 -25.11 -0.11
N ASP A 285 -13.30 -26.10 0.08
CA ASP A 285 -13.14 -27.08 1.15
C ASP A 285 -11.82 -27.87 1.00
N GLU A 286 -11.48 -28.26 -0.23
CA GLU A 286 -10.21 -28.93 -0.52
C GLU A 286 -9.01 -27.99 -0.30
N ALA A 287 -9.09 -26.73 -0.74
CA ALA A 287 -8.04 -25.75 -0.52
C ALA A 287 -7.85 -25.43 0.97
N GLU A 288 -8.94 -25.36 1.76
CA GLU A 288 -8.87 -25.17 3.21
C GLU A 288 -8.17 -26.34 3.91
N ALA A 289 -8.37 -27.55 3.44
CA ALA A 289 -7.79 -28.77 4.03
C ALA A 289 -6.31 -28.99 3.63
N LEU A 290 -5.93 -28.64 2.40
CA LEU A 290 -4.66 -29.09 1.82
C LEU A 290 -3.66 -27.97 1.51
N MET A 291 -4.10 -26.71 1.39
CA MET A 291 -3.21 -25.62 0.99
C MET A 291 -2.67 -24.83 2.18
N ASP A 292 -1.37 -24.55 2.14
CA ASP A 292 -0.75 -23.61 3.05
C ASP A 292 -1.29 -22.18 2.84
N GLU A 293 -1.43 -21.45 3.94
CA GLU A 293 -1.92 -20.08 3.94
C GLU A 293 -0.77 -19.08 3.76
N HIS A 294 -0.86 -18.24 2.74
CA HIS A 294 0.11 -17.17 2.48
C HIS A 294 -0.44 -15.81 2.92
N THR A 295 0.24 -15.14 3.86
CA THR A 295 -0.11 -13.76 4.23
C THR A 295 0.33 -12.81 3.12
N VAL A 296 -0.62 -12.00 2.60
CA VAL A 296 -0.35 -11.04 1.54
C VAL A 296 0.02 -9.67 2.07
N ALA A 297 0.82 -8.95 1.28
CA ALA A 297 1.19 -7.57 1.58
C ALA A 297 0.06 -6.62 1.17
N GLU A 298 -0.27 -5.70 2.07
CA GLU A 298 -1.32 -4.71 1.83
C GLU A 298 -0.81 -3.39 1.26
N GLN A 299 0.50 -3.25 1.11
CA GLN A 299 1.23 -2.13 0.53
C GLN A 299 2.44 -2.65 -0.21
N PHE A 300 2.85 -1.94 -1.25
CA PHE A 300 4.15 -2.12 -1.88
C PHE A 300 5.28 -1.50 -1.05
N GLY A 301 6.50 -1.49 -1.58
CA GLY A 301 7.64 -0.91 -0.88
C GLY A 301 8.26 -1.84 0.17
N TRP A 302 8.97 -1.27 1.12
CA TRP A 302 9.66 -2.02 2.16
C TRP A 302 8.72 -2.83 3.05
N THR A 303 9.06 -4.08 3.31
CA THR A 303 8.39 -4.89 4.34
C THR A 303 8.65 -4.32 5.74
N ALA A 304 7.85 -4.72 6.74
CA ALA A 304 7.91 -4.13 8.09
C ALA A 304 9.29 -4.23 8.77
N ASN A 305 10.08 -5.21 8.40
CA ASN A 305 11.43 -5.44 8.93
C ASN A 305 12.54 -5.01 7.97
N ASN A 306 12.22 -4.34 6.86
CA ASN A 306 13.12 -3.94 5.79
C ASN A 306 13.98 -5.08 5.20
N LYS A 307 13.55 -6.35 5.32
CA LYS A 307 14.28 -7.51 4.77
C LYS A 307 14.07 -7.70 3.28
N SER A 308 12.97 -7.19 2.75
CA SER A 308 12.60 -7.28 1.35
C SER A 308 11.84 -6.02 0.90
N PHE A 309 11.68 -5.89 -0.41
CA PHE A 309 10.94 -4.81 -1.04
C PHE A 309 9.90 -5.40 -1.99
N ILE A 310 8.64 -4.98 -1.86
CA ILE A 310 7.53 -5.48 -2.67
C ILE A 310 7.27 -4.52 -3.84
N LEU A 311 7.25 -5.08 -5.04
CA LEU A 311 7.01 -4.35 -6.29
C LEU A 311 6.08 -5.17 -7.19
N GLY A 312 4.81 -4.80 -7.24
CA GLY A 312 3.81 -5.55 -8.01
C GLY A 312 3.73 -7.01 -7.58
N ASP A 313 3.92 -7.90 -8.54
CA ASP A 313 3.92 -9.36 -8.39
C ASP A 313 5.22 -9.95 -7.80
N ARG A 314 6.16 -9.10 -7.37
CA ARG A 314 7.51 -9.49 -6.92
C ARG A 314 7.81 -9.02 -5.51
N GLU A 315 8.39 -9.90 -4.72
CA GLU A 315 9.06 -9.60 -3.46
C GLU A 315 10.58 -9.76 -3.63
N ILE A 316 11.29 -8.65 -3.59
CA ILE A 316 12.72 -8.54 -3.89
C ILE A 316 13.54 -8.68 -2.60
N PHE A 317 14.31 -9.74 -2.49
CA PHE A 317 15.31 -9.99 -1.44
C PHE A 317 16.72 -9.64 -1.91
N ALA A 318 17.68 -9.76 -1.02
CA ALA A 318 19.09 -9.50 -1.31
C ALA A 318 19.68 -10.45 -2.37
N ASP A 319 19.23 -11.70 -2.39
CA ASP A 319 19.77 -12.82 -3.17
C ASP A 319 18.78 -13.41 -4.18
N LYS A 320 17.48 -13.13 -4.01
CA LYS A 320 16.43 -13.72 -4.83
C LYS A 320 15.23 -12.81 -4.99
N VAL A 321 14.37 -13.13 -5.93
CA VAL A 321 13.04 -12.56 -6.08
C VAL A 321 12.04 -13.70 -5.88
N ARG A 322 10.95 -13.41 -5.19
CA ARG A 322 9.84 -14.35 -4.99
C ARG A 322 8.56 -13.77 -5.54
N PRO A 323 7.61 -14.59 -5.95
CA PRO A 323 6.27 -14.12 -6.27
C PRO A 323 5.64 -13.43 -5.06
N ASN A 324 4.99 -12.30 -5.32
CA ASN A 324 4.10 -11.62 -4.39
C ASN A 324 2.66 -11.74 -4.89
N TYR A 325 1.73 -11.94 -3.98
CA TYR A 325 0.33 -12.15 -4.33
C TYR A 325 -0.50 -10.90 -4.00
N PRO A 326 -1.56 -10.61 -4.79
CA PRO A 326 -2.39 -9.45 -4.57
C PRO A 326 -3.16 -9.53 -3.24
N SER A 327 -3.36 -8.37 -2.62
CA SER A 327 -4.36 -8.16 -1.57
C SER A 327 -5.52 -7.34 -2.13
N SER A 328 -6.61 -7.23 -1.39
CA SER A 328 -7.74 -6.35 -1.74
C SER A 328 -7.35 -4.88 -1.94
N ASN A 329 -6.24 -4.45 -1.34
CA ASN A 329 -5.71 -3.10 -1.49
C ASN A 329 -4.77 -2.92 -2.69
N THR A 330 -4.09 -3.97 -3.13
CA THR A 330 -3.02 -3.90 -4.12
C THR A 330 -3.40 -4.48 -5.48
N GLU A 331 -4.45 -5.32 -5.56
CA GLU A 331 -4.87 -6.02 -6.79
C GLU A 331 -4.98 -5.09 -8.01
N SER A 332 -5.63 -3.93 -7.86
CA SER A 332 -5.83 -2.97 -8.96
C SER A 332 -4.56 -2.27 -9.44
N TYR A 333 -3.48 -2.35 -8.68
CA TYR A 333 -2.20 -1.69 -8.98
C TYR A 333 -1.10 -2.65 -9.42
N PHE A 334 -1.37 -3.96 -9.50
CA PHE A 334 -0.35 -4.94 -9.88
C PHE A 334 0.21 -4.67 -11.27
N CYS A 335 -0.66 -4.43 -12.25
CA CYS A 335 -0.26 -4.14 -13.63
C CYS A 335 0.54 -2.83 -13.78
N HIS A 336 0.50 -1.93 -12.79
CA HIS A 336 1.32 -0.72 -12.83
C HIS A 336 2.83 -1.03 -12.84
N PHE A 337 3.22 -2.17 -12.27
CA PHE A 337 4.62 -2.56 -12.07
C PHE A 337 5.07 -3.69 -13.00
N ASP A 338 4.33 -3.90 -14.10
CA ASP A 338 4.71 -4.84 -15.14
C ASP A 338 6.02 -4.41 -15.82
N LYS A 339 6.68 -5.36 -16.44
CA LYS A 339 7.89 -5.14 -17.23
C LYS A 339 7.57 -5.23 -18.72
N ALA A 340 8.19 -4.36 -19.51
CA ALA A 340 8.17 -4.47 -20.96
C ALA A 340 9.57 -4.22 -21.55
N GLY A 341 9.81 -4.76 -22.75
CA GLY A 341 11.06 -4.62 -23.46
C GLY A 341 12.26 -5.22 -22.73
N THR A 342 13.40 -4.51 -22.75
CA THR A 342 14.63 -4.96 -22.11
C THR A 342 15.32 -3.85 -21.33
N LEU A 343 16.12 -4.24 -20.33
CA LEU A 343 16.94 -3.29 -19.56
C LEU A 343 17.90 -2.51 -20.44
N GLU A 344 18.50 -3.14 -21.45
CA GLU A 344 19.47 -2.49 -22.34
C GLU A 344 18.82 -1.41 -23.21
N GLU A 345 17.60 -1.65 -23.71
CA GLU A 345 16.83 -0.61 -24.40
C GLU A 345 16.41 0.50 -23.45
N TRP A 346 15.95 0.14 -22.24
CA TRP A 346 15.59 1.10 -21.20
C TRP A 346 16.75 2.06 -20.85
N LYS A 347 18.01 1.60 -20.79
CA LYS A 347 19.20 2.42 -20.50
C LYS A 347 19.44 3.54 -21.50
N LYS A 348 18.78 3.52 -22.65
CA LYS A 348 18.83 4.61 -23.63
C LYS A 348 18.00 5.82 -23.20
N LEU A 349 16.98 5.64 -22.32
CA LEU A 349 16.09 6.71 -21.87
C LEU A 349 16.81 7.87 -21.17
N PRO A 350 17.69 7.67 -20.16
CA PRO A 350 18.33 8.77 -19.46
C PRO A 350 19.15 9.68 -20.39
N LYS A 351 19.68 9.14 -21.51
CA LYS A 351 20.52 9.90 -22.49
C LYS A 351 19.78 11.05 -23.16
N PHE A 352 18.45 10.97 -23.27
CA PHE A 352 17.65 12.07 -23.82
C PHE A 352 17.73 13.34 -22.97
N PHE A 353 17.99 13.18 -21.67
CA PHE A 353 18.12 14.27 -20.70
C PHE A 353 19.58 14.69 -20.46
N ASP A 354 20.56 14.07 -21.12
CA ASP A 354 21.99 14.44 -20.99
C ASP A 354 22.34 15.65 -21.86
N LYS A 355 21.65 16.74 -21.61
CA LYS A 355 21.80 18.01 -22.33
C LYS A 355 21.81 19.16 -21.31
N PRO A 356 22.59 20.24 -21.57
CA PRO A 356 22.59 21.42 -20.70
C PRO A 356 21.18 22.00 -20.53
N GLY A 357 20.80 22.29 -19.28
CA GLY A 357 19.51 22.84 -18.92
C GLY A 357 18.42 21.79 -18.64
N PHE A 358 18.70 20.49 -18.88
CA PHE A 358 17.80 19.39 -18.55
C PHE A 358 18.01 18.85 -17.13
N GLU A 359 18.83 19.47 -16.31
CA GLU A 359 19.05 19.09 -14.92
C GLU A 359 17.74 19.00 -14.10
N PRO A 360 16.71 19.89 -14.31
CA PRO A 360 15.41 19.71 -13.66
C PRO A 360 14.73 18.38 -14.00
N HIS A 361 14.84 17.92 -15.27
CA HIS A 361 14.30 16.64 -15.74
C HIS A 361 15.11 15.46 -15.17
N GLN A 362 16.44 15.58 -15.13
CA GLN A 362 17.32 14.60 -14.48
C GLN A 362 16.99 14.47 -12.99
N TYR A 363 16.69 15.59 -12.33
CA TYR A 363 16.27 15.57 -10.91
C TYR A 363 14.90 14.90 -10.74
N MET A 364 13.94 15.20 -11.62
CA MET A 364 12.62 14.53 -11.66
C MET A 364 12.80 13.00 -11.79
N PHE A 365 13.67 12.55 -12.70
CA PHE A 365 14.04 11.16 -12.88
C PHE A 365 14.72 10.57 -11.62
N ALA A 366 15.62 11.33 -10.98
CA ALA A 366 16.35 10.94 -9.78
C ALA A 366 15.43 10.60 -8.60
N LEU A 367 14.25 11.25 -8.51
CA LEU A 367 13.30 11.02 -7.43
C LEU A 367 12.75 9.59 -7.42
N SER A 368 12.79 8.87 -8.55
CA SER A 368 12.46 7.44 -8.60
C SER A 368 13.41 6.61 -7.76
N PHE A 369 14.69 6.85 -7.84
CA PHE A 369 15.70 6.15 -7.03
C PHE A 369 15.79 6.67 -5.60
N ALA A 370 15.33 7.89 -5.37
CA ALA A 370 15.31 8.53 -4.06
C ALA A 370 14.20 8.00 -3.15
N ALA A 371 13.01 7.76 -3.69
CA ALA A 371 11.82 7.44 -2.89
C ALA A 371 12.01 6.23 -1.94
N PRO A 372 12.60 5.09 -2.34
CA PRO A 372 12.87 3.99 -1.43
C PRO A 372 13.87 4.31 -0.33
N LEU A 373 14.74 5.31 -0.52
CA LEU A 373 15.73 5.73 0.47
C LEU A 373 15.14 6.61 1.57
N MET A 374 13.91 7.16 1.37
CA MET A 374 13.25 8.01 2.35
C MET A 374 12.93 7.26 3.66
N VAL A 375 12.93 5.94 3.66
CA VAL A 375 12.81 5.12 4.88
C VAL A 375 13.95 5.38 5.87
N PHE A 376 15.12 5.79 5.38
CA PHE A 376 16.29 6.14 6.19
C PHE A 376 16.30 7.60 6.65
N ALA A 377 15.36 8.44 6.16
CA ALA A 377 15.24 9.84 6.56
C ALA A 377 14.46 9.97 7.88
N PRO A 378 15.06 10.46 8.98
CA PRO A 378 14.37 10.51 10.27
C PRO A 378 13.21 11.49 10.27
N LYS A 379 12.01 11.01 10.58
CA LYS A 379 10.77 11.80 10.72
C LYS A 379 10.36 12.58 9.46
N ILE A 380 10.81 12.14 8.28
CA ILE A 380 10.36 12.67 6.98
C ILE A 380 9.48 11.60 6.33
N ALA A 381 8.18 11.83 6.32
CA ALA A 381 7.23 10.88 5.76
C ALA A 381 6.92 11.13 4.28
N GLY A 382 7.18 12.35 3.79
CA GLY A 382 7.01 12.69 2.38
C GLY A 382 7.45 14.11 2.10
N SER A 383 7.87 14.36 0.85
CA SER A 383 8.23 15.67 0.33
C SER A 383 7.77 15.79 -1.12
N ILE A 384 7.48 16.99 -1.54
CA ILE A 384 6.97 17.30 -2.87
C ILE A 384 8.06 18.01 -3.66
N PHE A 385 8.18 17.64 -4.93
CA PHE A 385 8.94 18.38 -5.92
C PHE A 385 7.99 18.85 -7.01
N HIS A 386 8.01 20.15 -7.34
CA HIS A 386 7.18 20.70 -8.39
C HIS A 386 8.03 21.31 -9.50
N LEU A 387 7.84 20.81 -10.72
CA LEU A 387 8.48 21.35 -11.91
C LEU A 387 7.48 22.21 -12.68
N LYS A 388 7.70 23.52 -12.67
CA LYS A 388 6.84 24.47 -13.38
C LYS A 388 7.45 24.97 -14.68
N SER A 389 6.61 25.41 -15.60
CA SER A 389 6.96 26.27 -16.73
C SER A 389 5.74 27.02 -17.19
N THR A 390 5.91 28.28 -17.58
CA THR A 390 4.83 29.16 -18.04
C THR A 390 4.14 28.71 -19.32
N GLU A 391 4.85 27.89 -20.12
CA GLU A 391 4.36 27.41 -21.42
C GLU A 391 4.42 25.88 -21.50
N SER A 392 3.76 25.29 -22.49
CA SER A 392 3.89 23.88 -22.88
C SER A 392 5.14 23.66 -23.74
N GLY A 393 5.54 22.40 -23.94
CA GLY A 393 6.68 22.04 -24.80
C GLY A 393 8.05 22.01 -24.12
N PHE A 394 8.08 22.05 -22.78
CA PHE A 394 9.33 21.97 -22.00
C PHE A 394 9.68 20.53 -21.54
N GLY A 395 8.95 19.52 -21.98
CA GLY A 395 9.24 18.11 -21.70
C GLY A 395 8.97 17.66 -20.25
N LYS A 396 8.23 18.42 -19.44
CA LYS A 396 7.92 18.11 -18.02
C LYS A 396 7.36 16.70 -17.85
N SER A 397 6.31 16.34 -18.62
CA SER A 397 5.69 15.01 -18.56
C SER A 397 6.64 13.90 -18.99
N HIS A 398 7.56 14.15 -19.95
CA HIS A 398 8.58 13.17 -20.32
C HIS A 398 9.55 12.85 -19.18
N GLY A 399 9.91 13.85 -18.36
CA GLY A 399 10.71 13.64 -17.14
C GLY A 399 9.99 12.75 -16.12
N GLN A 400 8.67 12.94 -15.95
CA GLN A 400 7.85 12.09 -15.09
C GLN A 400 7.73 10.66 -15.64
N PHE A 401 7.42 10.49 -16.91
CA PHE A 401 7.31 9.18 -17.54
C PHE A 401 8.63 8.42 -17.52
N ALA A 402 9.75 9.11 -17.74
CA ALA A 402 11.07 8.49 -17.61
C ALA A 402 11.32 8.00 -16.16
N GLY A 403 10.96 8.81 -15.18
CA GLY A 403 11.05 8.40 -13.79
C GLY A 403 10.11 7.22 -13.46
N ALA A 404 8.88 7.26 -13.90
CA ALA A 404 7.90 6.18 -13.69
C ALA A 404 8.34 4.86 -14.33
N SER A 405 8.99 4.90 -15.50
CA SER A 405 9.50 3.72 -16.21
C SER A 405 10.54 2.91 -15.42
N VAL A 406 11.16 3.50 -14.40
CA VAL A 406 12.04 2.78 -13.47
C VAL A 406 11.30 1.63 -12.80
N TRP A 407 10.03 1.85 -12.45
CA TRP A 407 9.22 0.95 -11.63
C TRP A 407 8.24 0.11 -12.44
N GLY A 408 7.68 0.62 -13.52
CA GLY A 408 6.67 -0.07 -14.30
C GLY A 408 6.15 0.77 -15.46
N ASP A 409 4.91 0.48 -15.90
CA ASP A 409 4.28 1.17 -17.03
C ASP A 409 4.05 2.66 -16.71
N PRO A 410 4.74 3.58 -17.41
CA PRO A 410 4.60 5.02 -17.14
C PRO A 410 3.16 5.53 -17.28
N SER A 411 2.37 4.94 -18.18
CA SER A 411 0.97 5.35 -18.42
C SER A 411 0.03 5.04 -17.24
N LEU A 412 0.40 4.06 -16.40
CA LEU A 412 -0.35 3.63 -15.22
C LEU A 412 0.26 4.19 -13.93
N VAL A 413 1.58 4.32 -13.85
CA VAL A 413 2.29 4.82 -12.66
C VAL A 413 2.10 6.31 -12.46
N VAL A 414 2.08 7.11 -13.55
CA VAL A 414 1.83 8.55 -13.49
C VAL A 414 0.34 8.81 -13.32
N GLN A 415 -0.02 9.46 -12.20
CA GLN A 415 -1.40 9.84 -11.89
C GLN A 415 -1.73 11.21 -12.50
N LYS A 416 -3.01 11.46 -12.75
CA LYS A 416 -3.47 12.75 -13.29
C LYS A 416 -3.72 13.76 -12.18
N GLY A 417 -3.38 15.02 -12.43
CA GLY A 417 -3.55 16.11 -11.46
C GLY A 417 -5.01 16.42 -11.10
N ASP A 418 -5.98 16.12 -11.97
CA ASP A 418 -7.43 16.27 -11.71
C ASP A 418 -8.00 15.16 -10.84
N ASP A 419 -7.26 14.09 -10.56
CA ASP A 419 -7.70 13.09 -9.60
C ASP A 419 -8.03 13.72 -8.24
N THR A 420 -9.02 13.15 -7.54
CA THR A 420 -9.38 13.63 -6.21
C THR A 420 -8.22 13.41 -5.23
N LEU A 421 -8.03 14.29 -4.26
CA LEU A 421 -7.01 14.09 -3.22
C LEU A 421 -7.18 12.74 -2.49
N ALA A 422 -8.41 12.25 -2.37
CA ALA A 422 -8.68 10.94 -1.76
C ALA A 422 -8.10 9.78 -2.59
N SER A 423 -8.16 9.88 -3.92
CA SER A 423 -7.52 8.93 -4.84
C SER A 423 -6.00 8.99 -4.72
N VAL A 424 -5.43 10.20 -4.75
CA VAL A 424 -3.99 10.42 -4.57
C VAL A 424 -3.48 9.82 -3.26
N TRP A 425 -4.22 10.03 -2.15
CA TRP A 425 -3.86 9.43 -0.85
C TRP A 425 -3.91 7.92 -0.88
N LYS A 426 -4.88 7.33 -1.59
CA LYS A 426 -4.98 5.87 -1.72
C LYS A 426 -3.79 5.29 -2.48
N VAL A 427 -3.38 5.91 -3.59
CA VAL A 427 -2.18 5.52 -4.34
C VAL A 427 -0.93 5.67 -3.48
N THR A 428 -0.75 6.83 -2.82
CA THR A 428 0.42 7.10 -1.95
C THR A 428 0.52 6.08 -0.81
N GLU A 429 -0.60 5.75 -0.18
CA GLU A 429 -0.67 4.71 0.86
C GLU A 429 -0.27 3.34 0.31
N THR A 430 -0.79 2.97 -0.86
CA THR A 430 -0.55 1.65 -1.47
C THR A 430 0.89 1.53 -1.96
N TYR A 431 1.44 2.58 -2.58
CA TYR A 431 2.83 2.61 -3.07
C TYR A 431 3.86 2.71 -1.94
N LYS A 432 3.52 3.34 -0.84
CA LYS A 432 4.29 3.43 0.42
C LYS A 432 5.69 4.05 0.27
N ASN A 433 6.62 3.37 -0.36
CA ASN A 433 8.02 3.80 -0.57
C ASN A 433 8.40 3.89 -2.05
N ILE A 434 7.44 3.73 -2.95
CA ILE A 434 7.61 3.96 -4.38
C ILE A 434 7.15 5.39 -4.66
N VAL A 435 7.85 6.07 -5.57
CA VAL A 435 7.52 7.43 -6.00
C VAL A 435 6.11 7.53 -6.58
N VAL A 436 5.41 8.63 -6.30
CA VAL A 436 4.06 8.90 -6.84
C VAL A 436 4.11 10.14 -7.71
N TYR A 437 4.09 9.96 -9.02
CA TYR A 437 4.06 11.05 -9.99
C TYR A 437 2.64 11.59 -10.20
N LEU A 438 2.50 12.92 -10.22
CA LEU A 438 1.24 13.61 -10.52
C LEU A 438 1.48 14.60 -11.64
N ASP A 439 0.87 14.36 -12.79
CA ASP A 439 0.97 15.27 -13.93
C ASP A 439 -0.14 16.32 -13.90
N GLU A 440 0.21 17.57 -14.14
CA GLU A 440 -0.66 18.76 -14.29
C GLU A 440 -1.54 19.08 -13.06
N LEU A 441 -0.96 19.80 -12.07
CA LEU A 441 -1.70 20.25 -10.88
C LEU A 441 -2.38 21.61 -11.02
N SER A 442 -2.31 22.26 -12.18
CA SER A 442 -2.76 23.64 -12.39
C SER A 442 -4.25 23.88 -12.14
N ASN A 443 -5.08 22.83 -12.09
CA ASN A 443 -6.53 22.93 -11.89
C ASN A 443 -6.98 22.88 -10.42
N LYS A 444 -6.04 22.83 -9.46
CA LYS A 444 -6.37 22.80 -8.01
C LYS A 444 -6.36 24.22 -7.45
N ASP A 445 -7.33 24.52 -6.56
CA ASP A 445 -7.32 25.78 -5.78
C ASP A 445 -6.24 25.78 -4.69
N GLY A 446 -5.90 26.96 -4.18
CA GLY A 446 -4.86 27.14 -3.17
C GLY A 446 -5.11 26.35 -1.89
N LYS A 447 -6.38 26.17 -1.49
CA LYS A 447 -6.72 25.34 -0.32
C LYS A 447 -6.44 23.86 -0.55
N ALA A 448 -6.83 23.33 -1.70
CA ALA A 448 -6.56 21.94 -2.06
C ALA A 448 -5.06 21.67 -2.14
N LEU A 449 -4.28 22.60 -2.70
CA LEU A 449 -2.81 22.50 -2.77
C LEU A 449 -2.17 22.59 -1.39
N SER A 450 -2.65 23.44 -0.49
CA SER A 450 -2.21 23.49 0.92
C SER A 450 -2.50 22.13 1.63
N ASP A 451 -3.73 21.62 1.51
CA ASP A 451 -4.11 20.32 2.08
C ASP A 451 -3.26 19.18 1.47
N PHE A 452 -2.90 19.27 0.19
CA PHE A 452 -1.99 18.34 -0.47
C PHE A 452 -0.59 18.38 0.14
N CYS A 453 0.02 19.55 0.32
CA CYS A 453 1.36 19.70 0.91
C CYS A 453 1.43 19.11 2.33
N TYR A 454 0.44 19.41 3.16
CA TYR A 454 0.38 18.85 4.52
C TYR A 454 0.04 17.37 4.52
N GLY A 455 -0.79 16.91 3.61
CA GLY A 455 -1.17 15.51 3.49
C GLY A 455 0.02 14.62 3.14
N VAL A 456 0.78 14.94 2.09
CA VAL A 456 1.98 14.20 1.68
C VAL A 456 2.99 14.12 2.81
N SER A 457 3.31 15.27 3.43
CA SER A 457 4.31 15.36 4.50
C SER A 457 3.86 14.74 5.82
N GLY A 458 2.56 14.54 6.00
CA GLY A 458 1.98 13.91 7.19
C GLY A 458 2.19 12.40 7.26
N GLY A 459 2.50 11.73 6.15
CA GLY A 459 2.86 10.32 6.09
C GLY A 459 1.72 9.33 6.36
N MET A 460 0.49 9.80 6.47
CA MET A 460 -0.68 8.97 6.75
C MET A 460 -1.97 9.71 6.38
N GLN A 461 -2.98 8.99 5.93
CA GLN A 461 -4.30 9.58 5.70
C GLN A 461 -4.94 10.07 7.01
N ARG A 462 -5.72 11.16 6.91
CA ARG A 462 -6.56 11.61 8.02
C ARG A 462 -7.64 10.56 8.34
N ASN A 463 -7.94 10.35 9.63
CA ASN A 463 -9.04 9.49 10.03
C ASN A 463 -10.36 10.02 9.47
N ARG A 464 -11.16 9.12 8.93
CA ARG A 464 -12.52 9.40 8.47
C ARG A 464 -13.49 8.45 9.15
N LEU A 465 -14.62 8.95 9.62
CA LEU A 465 -15.71 8.13 10.11
C LEU A 465 -16.43 7.53 8.90
N LYS A 466 -16.70 6.23 8.94
CA LYS A 466 -17.52 5.54 7.94
C LYS A 466 -18.95 5.51 8.48
N GLY A 467 -19.82 6.35 7.92
CA GLY A 467 -21.26 6.26 8.15
C GLY A 467 -21.82 5.04 7.42
N ASN A 468 -22.29 4.05 8.14
CA ASN A 468 -23.19 3.03 7.62
C ASN A 468 -24.44 3.09 8.49
N SER A 469 -25.61 3.25 7.89
CA SER A 469 -26.97 3.15 8.45
C SER A 469 -27.04 2.91 9.97
N GLY A 470 -26.80 3.96 10.77
CA GLY A 470 -27.10 3.98 12.20
C GLY A 470 -25.93 3.83 13.17
N GLU A 471 -24.78 3.30 12.77
CA GLU A 471 -23.59 3.24 13.62
C GLU A 471 -22.39 3.92 12.94
N THR A 472 -21.78 4.86 13.67
CA THR A 472 -20.55 5.52 13.21
C THR A 472 -19.35 4.66 13.63
N VAL A 473 -18.81 3.88 12.69
CA VAL A 473 -17.62 3.07 12.94
C VAL A 473 -16.38 3.86 12.51
N GLU A 474 -15.41 4.01 13.40
CA GLU A 474 -14.12 4.60 13.08
C GLU A 474 -13.44 3.74 11.99
N ARG A 475 -13.16 4.36 10.83
CA ARG A 475 -12.37 3.69 9.79
C ARG A 475 -10.96 3.50 10.35
N HIS A 476 -10.41 2.30 10.25
CA HIS A 476 -9.01 2.06 10.61
C HIS A 476 -8.12 3.14 10.00
N ARG A 477 -7.22 3.68 10.81
CA ARG A 477 -6.21 4.65 10.38
C ARG A 477 -5.57 4.16 9.09
N GLY A 478 -5.40 5.05 8.11
CA GLY A 478 -4.65 4.77 6.90
C GLY A 478 -3.25 4.24 7.26
N LYS A 479 -2.65 3.49 6.35
CA LYS A 479 -1.30 2.97 6.54
C LYS A 479 -0.26 4.03 6.27
N PRO A 480 0.88 3.99 6.98
CA PRO A 480 1.93 4.98 6.80
C PRO A 480 2.64 4.81 5.45
N TRP A 481 3.12 5.93 4.93
CA TRP A 481 4.04 5.98 3.80
C TRP A 481 5.29 6.79 4.15
N SER A 482 6.35 6.59 3.37
CA SER A 482 7.53 7.43 3.35
C SER A 482 8.03 7.47 1.90
N THR A 483 7.65 8.53 1.17
CA THR A 483 7.90 8.61 -0.27
C THR A 483 8.06 10.05 -0.75
N LEU A 484 8.30 10.21 -2.05
CA LEU A 484 8.39 11.48 -2.75
C LEU A 484 7.25 11.59 -3.76
N VAL A 485 6.75 12.81 -3.92
CA VAL A 485 5.66 13.11 -4.85
C VAL A 485 6.11 14.20 -5.83
N PRO A 486 6.75 13.82 -6.94
CA PRO A 486 7.04 14.73 -8.03
C PRO A 486 5.78 15.13 -8.77
N THR A 487 5.67 16.44 -9.07
CA THR A 487 4.52 17.02 -9.75
C THR A 487 4.96 17.96 -10.88
N SER A 488 4.08 18.22 -11.82
CA SER A 488 4.28 19.23 -12.86
C SER A 488 3.10 20.19 -12.96
N GLY A 489 3.32 21.36 -13.54
CA GLY A 489 2.26 22.33 -13.80
C GLY A 489 2.73 23.54 -14.59
N ASN A 490 1.78 24.38 -15.01
CA ASN A 490 2.08 25.63 -15.70
C ASN A 490 2.18 26.82 -14.73
N THR A 491 1.74 26.66 -13.48
CA THR A 491 1.80 27.66 -12.42
C THR A 491 2.51 27.10 -11.20
N GLY A 492 3.12 27.98 -10.40
CA GLY A 492 3.70 27.59 -9.12
C GLY A 492 2.63 27.17 -8.12
N ILE A 493 2.90 26.13 -7.36
CA ILE A 493 2.02 25.71 -6.26
C ILE A 493 1.98 26.78 -5.16
N LEU A 494 3.15 27.35 -4.80
CA LEU A 494 3.23 28.42 -3.80
C LEU A 494 2.50 29.69 -4.25
N ASP A 495 2.63 30.03 -5.54
CA ASP A 495 1.94 31.18 -6.12
C ASP A 495 0.40 30.99 -6.00
N THR A 496 -0.08 29.81 -6.38
CA THR A 496 -1.52 29.49 -6.27
C THR A 496 -2.01 29.48 -4.83
N ILE A 497 -1.23 28.93 -3.88
CA ILE A 497 -1.58 28.94 -2.45
C ILE A 497 -1.65 30.37 -1.91
N SER A 498 -0.73 31.24 -2.34
CA SER A 498 -0.67 32.62 -1.86
C SER A 498 -1.88 33.46 -2.29
N THR A 499 -2.57 33.09 -3.36
CA THR A 499 -3.83 33.74 -3.77
C THR A 499 -5.02 33.37 -2.88
N ASP A 500 -4.92 32.29 -2.10
CA ASP A 500 -5.96 31.91 -1.14
C ASP A 500 -5.71 32.58 0.22
N TYR A 501 -6.53 33.59 0.56
CA TYR A 501 -6.47 34.32 1.82
C TYR A 501 -6.46 33.50 3.11
N ARG A 502 -6.80 32.21 3.02
CA ARG A 502 -6.84 31.30 4.16
C ARG A 502 -5.58 30.44 4.31
N ALA A 503 -4.66 30.48 3.35
CA ALA A 503 -3.47 29.67 3.37
C ALA A 503 -2.27 30.40 4.03
N ASN A 504 -1.44 29.65 4.74
CA ASN A 504 -0.15 30.11 5.24
C ASN A 504 0.97 29.46 4.41
N PRO A 505 1.54 30.16 3.43
CA PRO A 505 2.51 29.58 2.50
C PRO A 505 3.84 29.17 3.14
N LYS A 506 4.18 29.69 4.32
CA LYS A 506 5.44 29.35 5.02
C LYS A 506 5.56 27.86 5.39
N GLY A 507 4.45 27.27 5.82
CA GLY A 507 4.43 25.84 6.18
C GLY A 507 4.53 24.95 4.96
N GLU A 508 3.88 25.29 3.88
CA GLU A 508 3.87 24.59 2.60
C GLU A 508 5.24 24.71 1.91
N ALA A 509 5.81 25.93 1.89
CA ALA A 509 7.13 26.18 1.31
C ALA A 509 8.22 25.27 1.89
N GLN A 510 8.16 24.95 3.18
CA GLN A 510 9.13 24.03 3.79
C GLN A 510 9.00 22.58 3.31
N ARG A 511 7.82 22.17 2.80
CA ARG A 511 7.49 20.79 2.39
C ARG A 511 7.58 20.59 0.88
N LEU A 512 7.62 21.67 0.15
CA LEU A 512 7.62 21.75 -1.31
C LEU A 512 8.95 22.32 -1.79
N LEU A 513 9.62 21.63 -2.67
CA LEU A 513 10.74 22.16 -3.44
C LEU A 513 10.22 22.42 -4.86
N GLU A 514 10.23 23.67 -5.26
CA GLU A 514 9.70 24.12 -6.54
C GLU A 514 10.81 24.71 -7.39
N THR A 515 10.81 24.40 -8.68
CA THR A 515 11.76 24.97 -9.64
C THR A 515 11.12 25.14 -11.00
N GLU A 516 11.67 26.02 -11.79
CA GLU A 516 11.23 26.25 -13.16
C GLU A 516 12.19 25.64 -14.17
N THR A 517 11.64 25.05 -15.23
CA THR A 517 12.44 24.68 -16.40
C THR A 517 12.37 25.79 -17.43
N LEU A 518 13.56 26.29 -17.81
CA LEU A 518 13.70 27.39 -18.75
C LEU A 518 14.05 26.93 -20.15
N VAL A 519 14.36 25.66 -20.33
CA VAL A 519 14.79 25.09 -21.62
C VAL A 519 13.57 24.71 -22.45
N LYS A 520 13.15 25.59 -23.34
CA LYS A 520 12.13 25.29 -24.34
C LYS A 520 12.70 24.35 -25.39
N LEU A 521 12.01 23.26 -25.65
CA LEU A 521 12.34 22.38 -26.76
C LEU A 521 12.15 23.14 -28.07
N LYS A 522 13.13 23.05 -29.00
CA LYS A 522 13.01 23.68 -30.30
C LYS A 522 11.83 23.09 -31.07
N GLU A 523 11.09 23.95 -31.72
CA GLU A 523 9.99 23.56 -32.61
C GLU A 523 10.53 23.22 -34.02
N ASP A 524 11.43 22.24 -34.09
CA ASP A 524 12.00 21.74 -35.33
C ASP A 524 11.73 20.25 -35.54
N ALA A 525 11.97 19.78 -36.75
CA ALA A 525 11.71 18.40 -37.14
C ALA A 525 12.61 17.40 -36.39
N GLU A 526 13.79 17.80 -35.94
CA GLU A 526 14.76 16.96 -35.24
C GLU A 526 14.26 16.72 -33.80
N THR A 527 13.93 17.77 -33.07
CA THR A 527 13.36 17.69 -31.70
C THR A 527 12.04 16.93 -31.70
N THR A 528 11.20 17.12 -32.72
CA THR A 528 9.97 16.35 -32.90
C THR A 528 10.24 14.86 -33.05
N ARG A 529 11.22 14.48 -33.88
CA ARG A 529 11.64 13.07 -34.05
C ARG A 529 12.21 12.49 -32.77
N GLU A 530 13.03 13.23 -32.03
CA GLU A 530 13.56 12.82 -30.73
C GLU A 530 12.42 12.57 -29.72
N GLY A 531 11.44 13.48 -29.64
CA GLY A 531 10.27 13.33 -28.77
C GLY A 531 9.43 12.07 -29.10
N ILE A 532 9.21 11.80 -30.39
CA ILE A 532 8.54 10.58 -30.88
C ILE A 532 9.36 9.33 -30.51
N ALA A 533 10.67 9.37 -30.69
CA ALA A 533 11.56 8.25 -30.36
C ALA A 533 11.55 7.97 -28.84
N LEU A 534 11.59 9.03 -28.02
CA LEU A 534 11.48 8.92 -26.56
C LEU A 534 10.13 8.34 -26.16
N GLY A 535 9.02 8.82 -26.74
CA GLY A 535 7.68 8.28 -26.48
C GLY A 535 7.60 6.78 -26.77
N LYS A 536 8.06 6.34 -27.95
CA LYS A 536 8.08 4.91 -28.30
C LYS A 536 8.98 4.08 -27.38
N LEU A 537 10.08 4.65 -26.91
CA LEU A 537 11.00 3.96 -26.00
C LEU A 537 10.32 3.77 -24.63
N LEU A 538 9.62 4.79 -24.14
CA LEU A 538 8.85 4.76 -22.89
C LEU A 538 7.67 3.77 -22.93
N GLU A 539 6.97 3.70 -24.06
CA GLU A 539 5.83 2.77 -24.24
C GLU A 539 6.26 1.30 -24.22
N ASN A 540 7.51 1.00 -24.65
CA ASN A 540 7.94 -0.37 -24.88
C ASN A 540 9.02 -0.87 -23.93
N ASN A 541 9.59 -0.02 -23.05
CA ASN A 541 10.69 -0.41 -22.17
C ASN A 541 10.54 0.21 -20.79
N TYR A 542 10.12 -0.60 -19.80
CA TYR A 542 9.92 -0.17 -18.42
C TYR A 542 9.98 -1.32 -17.42
N GLY A 543 10.02 -1.00 -16.11
CA GLY A 543 9.89 -1.93 -14.99
C GLY A 543 11.15 -2.73 -14.64
N TRP A 544 12.25 -2.58 -15.36
CA TRP A 544 13.48 -3.36 -15.15
C TRP A 544 14.43 -2.74 -14.12
N ALA A 545 14.61 -1.42 -14.18
CA ALA A 545 15.65 -0.74 -13.42
C ALA A 545 15.38 -0.75 -11.91
N GLY A 546 14.12 -0.65 -11.50
CA GLY A 546 13.71 -0.64 -10.10
C GLY A 546 14.08 -1.93 -9.37
N GLU A 547 13.90 -3.08 -10.02
CA GLU A 547 14.28 -4.37 -9.45
C GLU A 547 15.79 -4.51 -9.28
N VAL A 548 16.58 -4.17 -10.32
CA VAL A 548 18.05 -4.18 -10.28
C VAL A 548 18.55 -3.27 -9.16
N TYR A 549 17.97 -2.07 -9.05
CA TYR A 549 18.29 -1.10 -8.02
C TYR A 549 17.98 -1.64 -6.63
N MET A 550 16.77 -2.18 -6.41
CA MET A 550 16.32 -2.64 -5.09
C MET A 550 17.05 -3.89 -4.63
N LYS A 551 17.39 -4.84 -5.50
CA LYS A 551 18.28 -5.96 -5.12
C LYS A 551 19.57 -5.47 -4.47
N LYS A 552 20.16 -4.39 -5.00
CA LYS A 552 21.38 -3.79 -4.43
C LYS A 552 21.13 -3.10 -3.09
N ILE A 553 20.05 -2.31 -3.01
CA ILE A 553 19.72 -1.57 -1.78
C ILE A 553 19.37 -2.54 -0.65
N VAL A 554 18.53 -3.55 -0.89
CA VAL A 554 18.15 -4.56 0.12
C VAL A 554 19.40 -5.26 0.67
N LYS A 555 20.37 -5.56 -0.18
CA LYS A 555 21.63 -6.21 0.21
C LYS A 555 22.56 -5.31 1.00
N HIS A 556 22.56 -4.00 0.74
CA HIS A 556 23.56 -3.07 1.25
C HIS A 556 22.95 -1.83 1.95
N GLN A 557 21.89 -2.01 2.74
CA GLN A 557 21.13 -0.92 3.38
C GLN A 557 22.02 0.05 4.17
N LYS A 558 22.92 -0.46 5.03
CA LYS A 558 23.83 0.37 5.82
C LYS A 558 24.77 1.22 4.96
N ALA A 559 25.23 0.69 3.82
CA ALA A 559 26.06 1.44 2.90
C ALA A 559 25.28 2.52 2.17
N ALA A 560 24.02 2.23 1.78
CA ALA A 560 23.12 3.21 1.18
C ALA A 560 22.77 4.33 2.17
N GLU A 561 22.47 4.01 3.42
CA GLU A 561 22.25 4.96 4.51
C GLU A 561 23.50 5.83 4.77
N GLY A 562 24.71 5.22 4.85
CA GLY A 562 25.94 5.94 5.01
C GLY A 562 26.23 6.92 3.87
N LEU A 563 25.97 6.51 2.62
CA LEU A 563 26.11 7.40 1.46
C LEU A 563 25.09 8.54 1.49
N LEU A 564 23.84 8.26 1.90
CA LEU A 564 22.81 9.27 2.10
C LEU A 564 23.25 10.34 3.12
N LEU A 565 23.76 9.92 4.27
CA LEU A 565 24.28 10.84 5.28
C LEU A 565 25.48 11.65 4.78
N THR A 566 26.31 11.07 3.92
CA THR A 566 27.41 11.80 3.27
C THR A 566 26.89 12.95 2.41
N TYR A 567 25.84 12.69 1.58
CA TYR A 567 25.24 13.76 0.79
C TYR A 567 24.49 14.78 1.66
N VAL A 568 23.84 14.36 2.75
CA VAL A 568 23.22 15.30 3.72
C VAL A 568 24.25 16.30 4.23
N ASN A 569 25.39 15.83 4.74
CA ASN A 569 26.44 16.71 5.25
C ASN A 569 27.03 17.60 4.14
N LYS A 570 27.31 17.03 2.96
CA LYS A 570 27.82 17.77 1.82
C LYS A 570 26.88 18.90 1.37
N LEU A 571 25.59 18.65 1.35
CA LEU A 571 24.59 19.67 0.98
C LEU A 571 24.44 20.74 2.07
N ILE A 572 24.51 20.39 3.35
CA ILE A 572 24.53 21.37 4.44
C ILE A 572 25.74 22.33 4.26
N ASP A 573 26.93 21.78 4.06
CA ASP A 573 28.15 22.55 3.91
C ASP A 573 28.12 23.49 2.67
N ARG A 574 27.58 22.99 1.54
CA ARG A 574 27.53 23.74 0.29
C ARG A 574 26.40 24.77 0.19
N THR A 575 25.27 24.53 0.85
CA THR A 575 24.07 25.36 0.68
C THR A 575 23.68 26.14 1.93
N GLY A 576 24.23 25.79 3.09
CA GLY A 576 23.89 26.39 4.37
C GLY A 576 22.44 26.10 4.81
N LEU A 577 21.82 25.02 4.33
CA LEU A 577 20.49 24.59 4.77
C LEU A 577 20.49 24.24 6.26
N THR A 578 19.40 24.53 6.92
CA THR A 578 19.20 24.29 8.36
C THR A 578 18.11 23.24 8.63
N ALA A 579 17.86 22.94 9.88
CA ALA A 579 16.76 22.04 10.30
C ALA A 579 15.38 22.49 9.80
N GLN A 580 15.17 23.75 9.50
CA GLN A 580 13.94 24.28 8.91
C GLN A 580 13.71 23.74 7.49
N ASN A 581 14.78 23.54 6.75
CA ASN A 581 14.77 23.06 5.35
C ASN A 581 14.90 21.52 5.26
N ARG A 582 14.61 20.77 6.32
CA ARG A 582 14.84 19.32 6.39
C ARG A 582 14.19 18.52 5.26
N PHE A 583 13.00 18.92 4.78
CA PHE A 583 12.34 18.22 3.68
C PHE A 583 13.13 18.32 2.37
N TRP A 584 13.62 19.50 2.04
CA TRP A 584 14.44 19.75 0.86
C TRP A 584 15.77 19.02 0.95
N LEU A 585 16.42 19.11 2.14
CA LEU A 585 17.71 18.50 2.40
C LEU A 585 17.65 16.98 2.21
N TRP A 586 16.69 16.31 2.83
CA TRP A 586 16.57 14.87 2.73
C TRP A 586 16.14 14.41 1.34
N GLN A 587 15.21 15.12 0.68
CA GLN A 587 14.80 14.87 -0.70
C GLN A 587 15.98 14.96 -1.67
N ALA A 588 16.74 16.04 -1.62
CA ALA A 588 17.88 16.27 -2.51
C ALA A 588 19.01 15.27 -2.24
N SER A 589 19.31 15.01 -0.96
CA SER A 589 20.32 14.02 -0.59
C SER A 589 19.94 12.62 -1.06
N ALA A 590 18.67 12.22 -0.92
CA ALA A 590 18.18 10.95 -1.42
C ALA A 590 18.25 10.86 -2.95
N ALA A 591 17.94 11.96 -3.67
CA ALA A 591 18.03 12.02 -5.12
C ALA A 591 19.47 11.81 -5.62
N LEU A 592 20.45 12.54 -5.07
CA LEU A 592 21.85 12.38 -5.41
C LEU A 592 22.40 11.01 -5.03
N THR A 593 22.00 10.49 -3.86
CA THR A 593 22.37 9.14 -3.41
C THR A 593 21.82 8.07 -4.36
N GLY A 594 20.53 8.15 -4.68
CA GLY A 594 19.86 7.20 -5.57
C GLY A 594 20.49 7.18 -6.95
N MET A 595 20.75 8.35 -7.52
CA MET A 595 21.43 8.48 -8.83
C MET A 595 22.87 7.95 -8.76
N SER A 596 23.64 8.27 -7.74
CA SER A 596 25.00 7.75 -7.58
C SER A 596 25.03 6.21 -7.51
N ILE A 597 24.07 5.59 -6.84
CA ILE A 597 23.95 4.14 -6.79
C ILE A 597 23.50 3.59 -8.16
N ALA A 598 22.52 4.20 -8.80
CA ALA A 598 22.03 3.81 -10.12
C ALA A 598 23.15 3.90 -11.18
N GLN A 599 23.98 4.93 -11.14
CA GLN A 599 25.15 5.06 -12.02
C GLN A 599 26.15 3.92 -11.82
N ARG A 600 26.49 3.60 -10.55
CA ARG A 600 27.38 2.47 -10.22
C ARG A 600 26.84 1.12 -10.67
N LEU A 601 25.52 0.99 -10.82
CA LEU A 601 24.85 -0.19 -11.36
C LEU A 601 24.78 -0.18 -12.89
N GLY A 602 25.28 0.87 -13.56
CA GLY A 602 25.22 1.03 -15.00
C GLY A 602 23.79 1.24 -15.53
N LEU A 603 22.91 1.83 -14.72
CA LEU A 603 21.54 2.16 -15.13
C LEU A 603 21.47 3.49 -15.87
N HIS A 604 22.45 4.37 -15.71
CA HIS A 604 22.63 5.60 -16.47
C HIS A 604 24.11 6.05 -16.46
N ASP A 605 24.45 6.98 -17.34
CA ASP A 605 25.78 7.59 -17.50
C ASP A 605 25.76 9.13 -17.40
N LEU A 606 24.67 9.71 -16.86
CA LEU A 606 24.50 11.16 -16.66
C LEU A 606 25.62 11.78 -15.82
N ASN A 607 25.98 13.03 -16.11
CA ASN A 607 27.01 13.74 -15.37
C ASN A 607 26.57 14.14 -13.96
N MET A 608 26.97 13.34 -12.97
CA MET A 608 26.62 13.55 -11.56
C MET A 608 27.15 14.85 -10.97
N ALA A 609 28.30 15.34 -11.45
CA ALA A 609 28.85 16.61 -10.94
C ALA A 609 27.98 17.79 -11.36
N ASN A 610 27.54 17.83 -12.63
CA ASN A 610 26.65 18.87 -13.14
C ASN A 610 25.30 18.84 -12.42
N LEU A 611 24.73 17.64 -12.20
CA LEU A 611 23.48 17.49 -11.46
C LEU A 611 23.62 17.97 -10.02
N GLU A 612 24.69 17.61 -9.34
CA GLU A 612 24.97 18.04 -7.96
C GLU A 612 25.11 19.56 -7.85
N ASP A 613 25.86 20.18 -8.78
CA ASP A 613 26.05 21.63 -8.82
C ASP A 613 24.72 22.35 -9.10
N TRP A 614 23.89 21.81 -9.98
CA TRP A 614 22.56 22.34 -10.22
C TRP A 614 21.66 22.21 -8.97
N VAL A 615 21.67 21.05 -8.31
CA VAL A 615 20.91 20.84 -7.06
C VAL A 615 21.32 21.84 -5.98
N CYS A 616 22.63 22.12 -5.83
CA CYS A 616 23.09 23.11 -4.89
C CYS A 616 22.57 24.52 -5.20
N ARG A 617 22.60 24.93 -6.48
CA ARG A 617 22.06 26.24 -6.92
C ARG A 617 20.54 26.32 -6.68
N MET A 618 19.80 25.30 -7.03
CA MET A 618 18.34 25.22 -6.81
C MET A 618 18.02 25.36 -5.31
N LEU A 619 18.71 24.65 -4.45
CA LEU A 619 18.49 24.71 -3.00
C LEU A 619 18.85 26.07 -2.41
N GLN A 620 19.93 26.70 -2.88
CA GLN A 620 20.32 28.07 -2.47
C GLN A 620 19.26 29.09 -2.92
N GLN A 621 18.78 28.98 -4.16
CA GLN A 621 17.72 29.84 -4.67
C GLN A 621 16.43 29.67 -3.84
N ALA A 622 15.95 28.44 -3.62
CA ALA A 622 14.76 28.17 -2.80
C ALA A 622 14.92 28.70 -1.36
N ARG A 623 16.12 28.59 -0.78
CA ARG A 623 16.41 29.18 0.55
C ARG A 623 16.30 30.70 0.52
N ASN A 624 16.88 31.36 -0.47
CA ASN A 624 16.84 32.82 -0.60
C ASN A 624 15.40 33.31 -0.81
N GLU A 625 14.63 32.67 -1.67
CA GLU A 625 13.21 32.97 -1.90
C GLU A 625 12.38 32.76 -0.63
N SER A 626 12.61 31.66 0.10
CA SER A 626 11.96 31.40 1.39
C SER A 626 12.31 32.45 2.46
N THR A 627 13.50 33.01 2.40
CA THR A 627 13.94 34.07 3.31
C THR A 627 13.38 35.41 2.88
N ALA A 628 13.33 35.72 1.60
CA ALA A 628 12.72 36.93 1.04
C ALA A 628 11.20 36.94 1.20
N ALA A 629 10.55 35.79 1.15
CA ALA A 629 9.11 35.60 1.47
C ALA A 629 8.79 35.71 2.97
N VAL A 630 9.74 36.17 3.81
CA VAL A 630 9.42 36.68 5.14
C VAL A 630 8.53 37.89 4.91
N LEU A 631 7.23 37.73 5.18
CA LEU A 631 6.20 38.73 5.08
C LEU A 631 6.73 40.04 5.70
N ASP A 632 7.02 41.07 4.88
CA ASP A 632 7.35 42.40 5.39
C ASP A 632 6.11 42.87 6.16
N ILE A 633 6.30 43.22 7.41
CA ILE A 633 5.20 43.69 8.26
C ILE A 633 4.57 44.96 7.66
N ARG A 634 5.32 45.72 6.86
CA ARG A 634 4.85 46.90 6.14
C ARG A 634 3.83 46.53 5.07
N ASP A 635 4.11 45.48 4.28
CA ASP A 635 3.19 44.99 3.24
C ASP A 635 1.91 44.44 3.86
N ILE A 636 2.01 43.72 4.98
CA ILE A 636 0.86 43.21 5.72
C ILE A 636 -0.02 44.35 6.22
N LEU A 637 0.59 45.41 6.80
CA LEU A 637 -0.14 46.55 7.25
C LEU A 637 -0.74 47.35 6.10
N ALA A 638 -0.01 47.52 4.98
CA ALA A 638 -0.52 48.17 3.78
C ALA A 638 -1.77 47.42 3.24
N GLN A 639 -1.72 46.10 3.17
CA GLN A 639 -2.87 45.28 2.75
C GLN A 639 -4.04 45.42 3.74
N TYR A 640 -3.77 45.34 5.06
CA TYR A 640 -4.80 45.55 6.08
C TYR A 640 -5.48 46.88 5.94
N LEU A 641 -4.73 47.96 5.72
CA LEU A 641 -5.24 49.33 5.57
C LEU A 641 -5.99 49.49 4.25
N ALA A 642 -5.50 48.92 3.13
CA ALA A 642 -6.18 48.99 1.85
C ALA A 642 -7.58 48.34 1.91
N GLU A 643 -7.69 47.17 2.53
CA GLU A 643 -8.97 46.46 2.70
C GLU A 643 -9.94 47.18 3.66
N ASN A 644 -9.39 47.94 4.57
CA ASN A 644 -10.16 48.68 5.57
C ASN A 644 -10.15 50.20 5.33
N ASN A 645 -9.78 50.67 4.15
CA ASN A 645 -9.57 52.06 3.85
C ASN A 645 -10.74 52.96 4.28
N ARG A 646 -11.99 52.57 4.08
CA ARG A 646 -13.21 53.27 4.49
C ARG A 646 -13.45 53.28 6.01
N ASN A 647 -12.65 52.59 6.79
CA ASN A 647 -12.72 52.43 8.23
C ASN A 647 -11.50 53.05 8.94
N VAL A 648 -10.62 53.71 8.19
CA VAL A 648 -9.41 54.36 8.68
C VAL A 648 -9.67 55.89 8.71
N ILE A 649 -9.40 56.50 9.85
CA ILE A 649 -9.43 57.95 9.99
C ILE A 649 -8.06 58.48 9.57
N LYS A 650 -8.01 59.39 8.60
CA LYS A 650 -6.80 60.13 8.21
C LYS A 650 -6.97 61.58 8.66
N ILE A 651 -6.03 62.10 9.43
CA ILE A 651 -6.05 63.44 9.99
C ILE A 651 -4.73 64.13 9.70
N ASP A 652 -4.82 65.39 9.27
CA ASP A 652 -3.70 66.33 9.17
C ASP A 652 -3.86 67.35 10.29
N SER A 653 -3.09 67.20 11.35
CA SER A 653 -3.20 68.06 12.56
C SER A 653 -2.52 69.42 12.38
N THR A 654 -1.81 69.66 11.30
CA THR A 654 -1.09 70.91 11.04
C THR A 654 -1.91 71.93 10.26
N LYS A 655 -3.03 71.51 9.66
CA LYS A 655 -3.90 72.43 8.94
C LYS A 655 -4.70 73.33 9.93
N PRO A 656 -4.51 74.68 9.96
CA PRO A 656 -5.26 75.49 10.80
C PRO A 656 -6.72 75.53 10.39
N THR A 657 -7.65 75.64 11.35
CA THR A 657 -9.07 75.92 11.10
C THR A 657 -9.29 77.42 10.78
N ASP A 658 -10.24 77.74 9.90
CA ASP A 658 -10.65 79.10 9.60
C ASP A 658 -11.35 79.79 10.80
N ASP A 659 -11.60 79.08 11.88
CA ASP A 659 -12.23 79.57 13.10
C ASP A 659 -11.20 79.69 14.23
N PRO A 660 -10.84 80.93 14.62
CA PRO A 660 -9.81 81.22 15.63
C PRO A 660 -10.22 80.84 17.08
N GLU A 661 -11.51 80.55 17.35
CA GLU A 661 -11.95 80.06 18.66
C GLU A 661 -11.95 78.53 18.79
N LEU A 662 -11.82 77.84 17.72
CA LEU A 662 -11.71 76.32 17.69
C LEU A 662 -10.25 75.93 17.65
N THR A 663 -9.70 75.56 18.76
CA THR A 663 -8.43 74.86 18.90
C THR A 663 -8.48 73.42 18.35
N VAL A 664 -9.31 73.20 17.35
CA VAL A 664 -9.57 71.85 16.77
C VAL A 664 -9.23 71.87 15.28
N TYR A 665 -8.30 71.12 14.91
CA TYR A 665 -7.86 71.02 13.54
C TYR A 665 -8.99 70.45 12.66
N ALA A 666 -9.53 71.26 11.76
CA ALA A 666 -10.49 70.86 10.76
C ALA A 666 -9.74 70.18 9.63
N THR A 667 -9.92 68.92 9.53
CA THR A 667 -9.41 68.10 8.40
C THR A 667 -10.56 67.75 7.48
N GLU A 668 -10.31 67.70 6.16
CA GLU A 668 -11.17 67.04 5.24
C GLU A 668 -11.18 65.52 5.62
N TYR A 669 -12.23 65.13 6.28
CA TYR A 669 -12.35 63.85 6.87
C TYR A 669 -13.58 63.16 6.28
N GLU A 670 -13.32 62.05 5.56
CA GLU A 670 -14.40 61.18 5.14
C GLU A 670 -14.91 60.39 6.35
N LYS A 671 -16.19 60.60 6.68
CA LYS A 671 -16.81 59.87 7.79
C LYS A 671 -16.74 58.36 7.55
N PRO A 672 -16.12 57.58 8.47
CA PRO A 672 -16.04 56.13 8.31
C PRO A 672 -17.44 55.54 8.14
N LEU A 673 -17.59 54.67 7.11
CA LEU A 673 -18.89 54.04 6.82
C LEU A 673 -19.23 52.95 7.84
N TYR A 674 -18.22 52.40 8.51
CA TYR A 674 -18.34 51.30 9.47
C TYR A 674 -17.49 51.53 10.72
N LYS A 675 -17.23 50.46 11.50
CA LYS A 675 -16.41 50.52 12.72
C LYS A 675 -14.96 50.91 12.42
N ILE A 676 -14.50 51.99 13.04
CA ILE A 676 -13.11 52.44 12.92
C ILE A 676 -12.14 51.34 13.31
N VAL A 677 -11.11 51.15 12.51
CA VAL A 677 -10.04 50.15 12.74
C VAL A 677 -8.68 50.76 13.04
N ALA A 678 -8.41 51.97 12.51
CA ALA A 678 -7.19 52.72 12.75
C ALA A 678 -7.41 54.22 12.57
N ARG A 679 -6.51 55.05 13.15
CA ARG A 679 -6.35 56.49 12.91
C ARG A 679 -4.91 56.73 12.47
N ILE A 680 -4.73 57.54 11.44
CA ILE A 680 -3.45 57.97 10.91
C ILE A 680 -3.36 59.46 11.01
N GLU A 681 -2.33 59.97 11.67
CA GLU A 681 -1.97 61.37 11.71
C GLU A 681 -0.89 61.63 10.66
N VAL A 682 -1.29 62.25 9.55
CA VAL A 682 -0.47 62.36 8.35
C VAL A 682 0.75 63.28 8.58
N ASP A 683 0.56 64.38 9.35
CA ASP A 683 1.62 65.35 9.68
C ASP A 683 2.65 64.80 10.65
N THR A 684 2.24 64.01 11.64
CA THR A 684 3.12 63.42 12.64
C THR A 684 3.64 62.04 12.24
N SER A 685 3.11 61.50 11.15
CA SER A 685 3.44 60.14 10.67
C SER A 685 3.19 59.07 11.73
N VAL A 686 2.11 59.22 12.54
CA VAL A 686 1.78 58.26 13.59
C VAL A 686 0.48 57.54 13.26
N MET A 687 0.47 56.24 13.43
CA MET A 687 -0.72 55.40 13.31
C MET A 687 -1.12 54.82 14.67
N TYR A 688 -2.43 54.92 14.96
CA TYR A 688 -3.07 54.26 16.12
C TYR A 688 -4.02 53.20 15.61
N MET A 689 -3.63 51.93 15.77
CA MET A 689 -4.38 50.79 15.26
C MET A 689 -5.10 50.07 16.40
N LEU A 690 -6.35 49.67 16.19
CA LEU A 690 -7.08 48.84 17.14
C LEU A 690 -6.63 47.38 17.08
N PRO A 691 -6.17 46.80 18.22
CA PRO A 691 -5.67 45.43 18.24
C PRO A 691 -6.72 44.37 17.87
N THR A 692 -7.98 44.55 18.30
CA THR A 692 -9.04 43.54 18.11
C THR A 692 -9.42 43.31 16.65
N PRO A 693 -9.68 44.36 15.82
CA PRO A 693 -9.91 44.15 14.38
C PRO A 693 -8.72 43.53 13.66
N PHE A 694 -7.51 44.00 13.95
CA PHE A 694 -6.29 43.44 13.35
C PHE A 694 -6.06 41.99 13.75
N LYS A 695 -6.28 41.63 15.01
CA LYS A 695 -6.22 40.24 15.48
C LYS A 695 -7.21 39.32 14.72
N LYS A 696 -8.45 39.81 14.52
CA LYS A 696 -9.47 39.07 13.74
C LYS A 696 -9.05 38.94 12.28
N TRP A 697 -8.52 40.01 11.68
CA TRP A 697 -8.03 39.99 10.30
C TRP A 697 -6.85 39.00 10.13
N CYS A 698 -5.86 39.03 11.04
CA CYS A 698 -4.77 38.06 11.09
C CYS A 698 -5.30 36.63 11.20
N GLY A 699 -6.26 36.38 12.09
CA GLY A 699 -6.85 35.05 12.28
C GLY A 699 -7.55 34.53 11.03
N ASN A 700 -8.25 35.39 10.28
CA ASN A 700 -8.88 35.03 9.02
C ASN A 700 -7.85 34.59 7.95
N ARG A 701 -6.60 35.09 8.01
CA ARG A 701 -5.50 34.81 7.12
C ARG A 701 -4.51 33.77 7.66
N LYS A 702 -4.85 33.14 8.77
CA LYS A 702 -3.95 32.20 9.49
C LYS A 702 -2.59 32.82 9.88
N LEU A 703 -2.54 34.13 10.00
CA LEU A 703 -1.38 34.84 10.54
C LEU A 703 -1.43 34.81 12.06
N GLU A 704 -0.32 34.50 12.69
CA GLU A 704 -0.23 34.53 14.16
C GLU A 704 -0.15 35.99 14.65
N TYR A 705 -1.20 36.49 15.30
CA TYR A 705 -1.25 37.87 15.79
C TYR A 705 -0.09 38.21 16.73
N SER A 706 0.30 37.33 17.62
CA SER A 706 1.43 37.54 18.55
C SER A 706 2.76 37.76 17.79
N HIS A 707 2.96 37.03 16.69
CA HIS A 707 4.11 37.20 15.81
C HIS A 707 4.04 38.56 15.06
N MET A 708 2.89 38.88 14.46
CA MET A 708 2.71 40.15 13.76
C MET A 708 2.90 41.32 14.70
N ARG A 709 2.33 41.27 15.91
CA ARG A 709 2.50 42.31 16.93
C ARG A 709 3.97 42.46 17.32
N ARG A 710 4.74 41.35 17.45
CA ARG A 710 6.16 41.41 17.75
C ARG A 710 6.94 42.13 16.63
N LEU A 711 6.68 41.80 15.37
CA LEU A 711 7.30 42.43 14.22
C LEU A 711 6.98 43.96 14.19
N ILE A 712 5.73 44.36 14.47
CA ILE A 712 5.36 45.77 14.57
C ILE A 712 6.16 46.46 15.68
N VAL A 713 6.37 45.82 16.82
CA VAL A 713 7.17 46.38 17.91
C VAL A 713 8.65 46.50 17.55
N GLU A 714 9.21 45.42 16.95
CA GLU A 714 10.66 45.35 16.66
C GLU A 714 11.04 46.18 15.43
N GLU A 715 10.22 46.21 14.38
CA GLU A 715 10.59 46.80 13.09
C GLU A 715 9.97 48.20 12.89
N LEU A 716 8.83 48.51 13.52
CA LEU A 716 8.11 49.78 13.36
C LEU A 716 7.97 50.58 14.66
N GLY A 717 8.73 50.23 15.69
CA GLY A 717 8.71 50.93 16.96
C GLY A 717 7.34 50.91 17.68
N GLY A 718 6.51 49.90 17.36
CA GLY A 718 5.14 49.79 17.88
C GLY A 718 5.11 49.62 19.39
N ARG A 719 4.18 50.33 20.04
CA ARG A 719 3.94 50.22 21.47
C ARG A 719 2.46 50.28 21.83
N ASP A 720 2.09 49.65 22.91
CA ASP A 720 0.73 49.74 23.42
C ASP A 720 0.51 51.14 24.02
N ASP A 721 -0.62 51.75 23.71
CA ASP A 721 -1.04 53.05 24.21
C ASP A 721 -2.54 53.02 24.49
N LYS A 722 -3.01 54.03 25.23
CA LYS A 722 -4.43 54.28 25.45
C LYS A 722 -4.77 55.65 24.84
N TYR A 723 -5.51 55.59 23.73
CA TYR A 723 -5.77 56.76 22.94
C TYR A 723 -7.26 56.90 22.57
N ARG A 724 -7.74 58.16 22.44
CA ARG A 724 -9.08 58.46 21.96
C ARG A 724 -9.03 58.76 20.46
N LEU A 725 -9.48 57.81 19.65
CA LEU A 725 -9.42 57.93 18.19
C LEU A 725 -10.22 59.10 17.62
N SER A 726 -11.17 59.67 18.39
CA SER A 726 -11.95 60.83 18.00
C SER A 726 -11.31 62.17 18.40
N THR A 727 -10.11 62.21 18.97
CA THR A 727 -9.45 63.48 19.38
C THR A 727 -9.30 64.38 18.17
N GLY A 728 -9.75 65.62 18.30
CA GLY A 728 -9.69 66.66 17.27
C GLY A 728 -10.74 66.53 16.16
N ILE A 729 -11.73 65.63 16.27
CA ILE A 729 -12.76 65.41 15.26
C ILE A 729 -14.11 65.91 15.78
N PRO A 730 -14.68 67.03 15.22
CA PRO A 730 -15.97 67.58 15.64
C PRO A 730 -17.11 66.58 15.40
N GLY A 731 -17.98 66.39 16.37
CA GLY A 731 -19.16 65.54 16.26
C GLY A 731 -18.91 64.03 16.39
N LEU A 732 -17.65 63.59 16.56
CA LEU A 732 -17.30 62.21 16.86
C LEU A 732 -16.83 62.11 18.33
N ASN A 733 -17.54 61.33 19.15
CA ASN A 733 -17.18 61.15 20.55
C ASN A 733 -16.99 59.65 20.87
N LEU A 734 -15.75 59.21 20.87
CA LEU A 734 -15.39 57.86 21.20
C LEU A 734 -14.68 57.81 22.56
N PRO A 735 -14.87 56.79 23.37
CA PRO A 735 -14.10 56.58 24.59
C PRO A 735 -12.62 56.30 24.31
N PRO A 736 -11.70 56.60 25.23
CA PRO A 736 -10.32 56.14 25.14
C PRO A 736 -10.26 54.64 25.11
N THR A 737 -9.49 54.09 24.17
CA THR A 737 -9.35 52.64 23.97
C THR A 737 -7.87 52.26 23.88
N TYR A 738 -7.56 50.98 24.12
CA TYR A 738 -6.21 50.44 23.87
C TYR A 738 -5.94 50.38 22.38
N VAL A 739 -4.79 50.90 21.97
CA VAL A 739 -4.31 50.97 20.60
C VAL A 739 -2.86 50.49 20.50
N LEU A 740 -2.47 50.00 19.35
CA LEU A 740 -1.07 49.84 18.99
C LEU A 740 -0.64 51.10 18.24
N LYS A 741 0.24 51.88 18.85
CA LYS A 741 0.82 53.09 18.30
C LYS A 741 2.12 52.76 17.60
N LEU A 742 2.29 53.17 16.35
CA LEU A 742 3.48 52.89 15.55
C LEU A 742 3.83 54.09 14.65
N ASP A 743 5.06 54.11 14.17
CA ASP A 743 5.54 55.09 13.21
C ASP A 743 5.05 54.72 11.80
N TRP A 744 4.20 55.57 11.24
CA TRP A 744 3.63 55.34 9.91
C TRP A 744 4.58 55.76 8.79
N SER A 745 5.58 56.64 9.02
CA SER A 745 6.57 57.05 8.03
C SER A 745 7.41 55.86 7.52
N GLU A 746 7.72 54.95 8.42
CA GLU A 746 8.46 53.73 8.10
C GLU A 746 7.59 52.67 7.38
N ALA A 747 6.27 52.80 7.52
CA ALA A 747 5.29 51.94 6.88
C ALA A 747 4.82 52.41 5.50
N LYS A 748 5.32 53.55 5.01
CA LYS A 748 4.98 54.03 3.64
C LYS A 748 5.55 53.10 2.59
N VAL A 749 4.66 52.50 1.82
CA VAL A 749 5.01 51.77 0.60
C VAL A 749 5.54 52.79 -0.41
N VAL A 750 6.64 52.51 -1.05
CA VAL A 750 7.17 53.28 -2.18
C VAL A 750 6.07 53.32 -3.23
N GLU A 751 5.53 54.51 -3.53
CA GLU A 751 4.61 54.70 -4.65
C GLU A 751 5.32 54.18 -5.92
N PRO A 752 4.63 53.38 -6.76
CA PRO A 752 5.23 52.99 -8.04
C PRO A 752 5.63 54.28 -8.80
N PRO A 753 6.78 54.29 -9.48
CA PRO A 753 7.19 55.44 -10.24
C PRO A 753 6.08 55.83 -11.21
N GLU A 754 5.70 57.12 -11.19
CA GLU A 754 4.77 57.68 -12.19
C GLU A 754 5.24 57.25 -13.56
N GLU A 755 4.40 56.56 -14.33
CA GLU A 755 4.61 56.35 -15.78
C GLU A 755 4.66 57.75 -16.39
N ASN A 756 5.88 58.25 -16.63
CA ASN A 756 6.09 59.39 -17.50
C ASN A 756 5.70 58.98 -18.90
N ASP A 757 4.60 59.55 -19.37
CA ASP A 757 4.21 59.55 -20.77
C ASP A 757 5.42 59.92 -21.69
N MET A 758 5.90 58.96 -22.49
CA MET A 758 6.55 59.18 -23.80
C MET A 758 6.27 58.00 -24.71
#